data_93705497a3eebd750b66459c95d1efc9
#
_entry.id   93705497a3eebd750b66459c95d1efc9
#
_cell.length_a   1.000
_cell.length_b   1.000
_cell.length_c   1.000
_cell.angle_alpha   90.00
_cell.angle_beta   90.00
_cell.angle_gamma   90.00
#
_symmetry.space_group_name_H-M   'P 1'
#
loop_
_entity.id
_entity.type
_entity.pdbx_description
1 polymer ?
#
loop_
_entity_poly.entity_id
_entity_poly.type
_entity_poly.pdbx_seq_one_letter_code
_entity_poly.pdbx_strand_id
1 'polypeptide(L)'
;NDVFKGCSNLTTINYPMSWSKASSWGGILSGTRVRTITVPEGVTVIPQYAFKDCSNLVTVNLPGSLTVVSAYAFSGCTELERIATLESVVSIGNNAFLNCQSLKEAVLKNCTGIGADAFSGCGNMEKIWINPEVTSIGSGAFKNCGSLVIHGEAGSYAETYANANNIEFSTDAFDAETLSTVRGKVCVKGTGSGIKDVTISVFDMVTGKDAGTYVSDVDGEYSFEAVVGHKIKVIYYHMQYKFDNPSVIYIVEADANELADNHAVKTVDGYTDEADFTTSAIDSLNVNITGYVGSDTIVVIPRTIKGSTVKSIAGNCFKGKTGITKVVLASGITSIGASAFSGCTGLAEVTMPYGLRTVGNNAFMGCTSLTEVELPDSVNSMGAGVFKNCSNLTTVNYPLSWSEAGVSGGFLSGTKVKTIAVPEGVKEIPGNAFRDCSGLEAVSFPSTLMGIGSHAFNGCTGLAGISVPEGTAEIGRGAFTGCTGLSVVSLPEGLKSIEDNAFMGCTGLTKVELPDSVSSMGAGVFKNCSNLMEMNYPRSWSEAGLNGELLRGTKVKEITVPEGVAVIPQYAFRDSDSLERVSLPATLTGISVGVFNGCTGLKEITVPEGAERIGRNAFNGCTGLRGVNLPKGLKCIEENAFMGCTGLTEVELPDSVSSMGAGVFKNCSNLTKVNYPLSWSEAGLSGELLRGTKVRTITVPEGVEELPQY
;
A
#
# COMPACT_ATOMS: atom_id res chain seq x y z
N ASN A 1 14.86 10.27 -27.20
CA ASN A 1 13.83 11.18 -27.71
C ASN A 1 13.31 10.60 -29.03
N ASP A 2 12.04 10.77 -29.36
CA ASP A 2 11.42 10.42 -30.66
C ASP A 2 11.27 8.91 -30.96
N VAL A 3 11.35 8.02 -29.95
CA VAL A 3 11.35 6.56 -30.17
C VAL A 3 10.12 6.06 -30.95
N PHE A 4 8.94 6.64 -30.74
CA PHE A 4 7.70 6.26 -31.44
C PHE A 4 7.19 7.33 -32.39
N LYS A 5 7.95 8.42 -32.60
CA LYS A 5 7.54 9.50 -33.49
C LYS A 5 7.36 8.99 -34.90
N GLY A 6 6.19 9.29 -35.51
CA GLY A 6 5.85 8.84 -36.84
C GLY A 6 5.51 7.38 -37.01
N CYS A 7 5.37 6.60 -35.91
CA CYS A 7 4.87 5.22 -35.96
C CYS A 7 3.36 5.22 -36.27
N SER A 8 3.00 5.49 -37.52
CA SER A 8 1.61 5.73 -37.98
C SER A 8 0.63 4.54 -37.79
N ASN A 9 1.14 3.35 -37.44
CA ASN A 9 0.32 2.18 -37.14
C ASN A 9 0.18 1.89 -35.64
N LEU A 10 0.87 2.65 -34.78
CA LEU A 10 0.78 2.49 -33.33
C LEU A 10 -0.57 3.06 -32.81
N THR A 11 -1.42 2.18 -32.28
CA THR A 11 -2.76 2.53 -31.77
C THR A 11 -2.89 2.46 -30.26
N THR A 12 -2.03 1.69 -29.58
CA THR A 12 -2.04 1.52 -28.12
C THR A 12 -0.62 1.54 -27.57
N ILE A 13 -0.45 2.13 -26.40
CA ILE A 13 0.81 2.14 -25.66
C ILE A 13 0.51 2.24 -24.17
N ASN A 14 1.27 1.50 -23.35
CA ASN A 14 1.25 1.67 -21.91
C ASN A 14 2.21 2.81 -21.50
N TYR A 15 1.80 3.62 -20.54
CA TYR A 15 2.65 4.67 -19.97
C TYR A 15 3.60 4.06 -18.93
N PRO A 16 4.90 3.99 -19.16
CA PRO A 16 5.84 3.47 -18.18
C PRO A 16 6.06 4.48 -17.04
N MET A 17 6.10 4.06 -15.79
CA MET A 17 6.38 4.91 -14.62
C MET A 17 7.69 5.70 -14.76
N SER A 18 8.70 5.11 -15.39
CA SER A 18 9.99 5.77 -15.63
C SER A 18 9.89 7.04 -16.50
N TRP A 19 8.78 7.19 -17.24
CA TRP A 19 8.57 8.39 -18.07
C TRP A 19 8.35 9.64 -17.20
N SER A 20 7.80 9.53 -16.02
CA SER A 20 7.63 10.66 -15.09
C SER A 20 8.94 11.21 -14.53
N LYS A 21 10.04 10.45 -14.58
CA LYS A 21 11.36 10.85 -14.06
C LYS A 21 12.24 11.59 -15.10
N ALA A 22 11.78 11.69 -16.34
CA ALA A 22 12.55 12.34 -17.41
C ALA A 22 12.39 13.86 -17.37
N SER A 23 13.49 14.60 -17.53
CA SER A 23 13.49 16.08 -17.48
C SER A 23 12.83 16.74 -18.69
N SER A 24 12.75 16.07 -19.85
CA SER A 24 12.03 16.53 -21.04
C SER A 24 11.84 15.42 -22.06
N TRP A 25 10.74 15.46 -22.80
CA TRP A 25 10.37 14.53 -23.86
C TRP A 25 10.05 15.32 -25.14
N GLY A 26 10.41 14.82 -26.29
CA GLY A 26 10.23 15.52 -27.56
C GLY A 26 9.04 15.00 -28.38
N GLY A 27 7.80 15.00 -27.84
CA GLY A 27 6.63 14.54 -28.62
C GLY A 27 6.73 13.08 -29.04
N ILE A 28 7.05 12.20 -28.11
CA ILE A 28 7.37 10.77 -28.34
C ILE A 28 6.30 10.00 -29.11
N LEU A 29 5.02 10.41 -29.02
CA LEU A 29 3.88 9.80 -29.71
C LEU A 29 3.38 10.66 -30.89
N SER A 30 4.08 11.71 -31.27
CA SER A 30 3.71 12.55 -32.40
C SER A 30 3.64 11.74 -33.70
N GLY A 31 2.51 11.85 -34.42
CA GLY A 31 2.25 11.12 -35.67
C GLY A 31 1.88 9.64 -35.49
N THR A 32 1.59 9.19 -34.26
CA THR A 32 0.98 7.87 -34.00
C THR A 32 -0.55 7.95 -34.12
N ARG A 33 -1.24 6.77 -34.08
CA ARG A 33 -2.70 6.68 -34.01
C ARG A 33 -3.22 6.38 -32.61
N VAL A 34 -2.42 6.64 -31.58
CA VAL A 34 -2.84 6.46 -30.19
C VAL A 34 -3.93 7.47 -29.87
N ARG A 35 -5.12 6.98 -29.48
CA ARG A 35 -6.29 7.81 -29.16
C ARG A 35 -6.51 7.98 -27.67
N THR A 36 -6.08 6.99 -26.87
CA THR A 36 -6.27 7.02 -25.42
C THR A 36 -4.99 6.62 -24.71
N ILE A 37 -4.66 7.36 -23.65
CA ILE A 37 -3.54 7.04 -22.76
C ILE A 37 -4.06 7.07 -21.34
N THR A 38 -3.68 6.03 -20.57
CA THR A 38 -3.88 6.00 -19.12
C THR A 38 -2.51 6.16 -18.45
N VAL A 39 -2.37 7.24 -17.70
CA VAL A 39 -1.20 7.49 -16.86
C VAL A 39 -1.43 6.78 -15.52
N PRO A 40 -0.53 5.88 -15.10
CA PRO A 40 -0.75 5.06 -13.90
C PRO A 40 -0.70 5.88 -12.61
N GLU A 41 -1.36 5.40 -11.56
CA GLU A 41 -1.26 5.97 -10.22
C GLU A 41 0.19 5.98 -9.72
N GLY A 42 0.51 7.00 -8.88
CA GLY A 42 1.87 7.25 -8.42
C GLY A 42 2.69 8.18 -9.33
N VAL A 43 2.22 8.48 -10.55
CA VAL A 43 2.80 9.56 -11.36
C VAL A 43 2.36 10.91 -10.81
N THR A 44 3.33 11.71 -10.35
CA THR A 44 3.07 13.04 -9.78
C THR A 44 3.32 14.17 -10.77
N VAL A 45 4.04 13.91 -11.86
CA VAL A 45 4.43 14.93 -12.85
C VAL A 45 4.27 14.39 -14.26
N ILE A 46 3.55 15.12 -15.11
CA ILE A 46 3.66 14.93 -16.58
C ILE A 46 4.83 15.75 -17.07
N PRO A 47 5.87 15.12 -17.63
CA PRO A 47 7.09 15.81 -18.04
C PRO A 47 6.87 16.82 -19.17
N GLN A 48 7.80 17.75 -19.31
CA GLN A 48 7.81 18.73 -20.39
C GLN A 48 7.83 18.04 -21.77
N TYR A 49 6.94 18.47 -22.68
CA TYR A 49 6.73 17.94 -24.03
C TYR A 49 6.25 16.49 -24.11
N ALA A 50 5.78 15.87 -23.03
CA ALA A 50 5.45 14.44 -22.99
C ALA A 50 4.55 13.97 -24.14
N PHE A 51 3.49 14.69 -24.41
CA PHE A 51 2.50 14.37 -25.45
C PHE A 51 2.41 15.47 -26.52
N LYS A 52 3.48 16.29 -26.63
CA LYS A 52 3.48 17.38 -27.62
C LYS A 52 3.23 16.85 -29.03
N ASP A 53 2.33 17.53 -29.79
CA ASP A 53 1.94 17.24 -31.17
C ASP A 53 1.33 15.83 -31.36
N CYS A 54 0.72 15.25 -30.31
CA CYS A 54 -0.06 14.01 -30.38
C CYS A 54 -1.48 14.33 -30.90
N SER A 55 -1.59 14.68 -32.18
CA SER A 55 -2.83 15.21 -32.81
C SER A 55 -4.01 14.24 -32.80
N ASN A 56 -3.76 12.92 -32.73
CA ASN A 56 -4.83 11.90 -32.69
C ASN A 56 -5.26 11.51 -31.26
N LEU A 57 -4.63 12.09 -30.21
CA LEU A 57 -4.95 11.79 -28.83
C LEU A 57 -6.28 12.46 -28.46
N VAL A 58 -7.28 11.66 -28.08
CA VAL A 58 -8.65 12.11 -27.74
C VAL A 58 -8.87 12.15 -26.25
N THR A 59 -8.38 11.14 -25.53
CA THR A 59 -8.60 11.00 -24.08
C THR A 59 -7.30 10.72 -23.34
N VAL A 60 -7.09 11.43 -22.25
CA VAL A 60 -6.01 11.15 -21.30
C VAL A 60 -6.61 10.95 -19.92
N ASN A 61 -6.43 9.74 -19.39
CA ASN A 61 -6.80 9.42 -18.01
C ASN A 61 -5.61 9.74 -17.13
N LEU A 62 -5.73 10.75 -16.29
CA LEU A 62 -4.70 11.19 -15.35
C LEU A 62 -4.94 10.57 -13.97
N PRO A 63 -3.87 10.22 -13.21
CA PRO A 63 -4.01 9.66 -11.89
C PRO A 63 -4.36 10.74 -10.85
N GLY A 64 -5.03 10.34 -9.74
CA GLY A 64 -5.28 11.22 -8.61
C GLY A 64 -4.02 11.71 -7.88
N SER A 65 -2.89 11.04 -8.08
CA SER A 65 -1.58 11.43 -7.55
C SER A 65 -0.90 12.58 -8.31
N LEU A 66 -1.44 13.00 -9.48
CA LEU A 66 -0.81 14.00 -10.33
C LEU A 66 -0.87 15.40 -9.71
N THR A 67 0.28 16.05 -9.55
CA THR A 67 0.39 17.41 -8.98
C THR A 67 0.89 18.44 -9.98
N VAL A 68 1.61 18.03 -11.03
CA VAL A 68 2.20 18.98 -11.99
C VAL A 68 1.99 18.51 -13.42
N VAL A 69 1.47 19.42 -14.26
CA VAL A 69 1.52 19.30 -15.72
C VAL A 69 2.58 20.30 -16.22
N SER A 70 3.70 19.77 -16.71
CA SER A 70 4.84 20.62 -17.10
C SER A 70 4.60 21.37 -18.42
N ALA A 71 5.50 22.31 -18.75
CA ALA A 71 5.37 23.13 -19.94
C ALA A 71 5.29 22.29 -21.22
N TYR A 72 4.38 22.69 -22.15
CA TYR A 72 4.14 22.03 -23.44
C TYR A 72 3.72 20.56 -23.38
N ALA A 73 3.30 20.04 -22.21
CA ALA A 73 3.03 18.62 -22.03
C ALA A 73 2.03 18.05 -23.04
N PHE A 74 0.97 18.77 -23.35
CA PHE A 74 -0.08 18.40 -24.31
C PHE A 74 -0.21 19.40 -25.47
N SER A 75 0.79 20.27 -25.67
CA SER A 75 0.74 21.26 -26.74
C SER A 75 0.55 20.60 -28.11
N GLY A 76 -0.43 21.05 -28.90
CA GLY A 76 -0.73 20.53 -30.23
C GLY A 76 -1.53 19.20 -30.24
N CYS A 77 -2.12 18.77 -29.12
CA CYS A 77 -3.06 17.66 -29.08
C CYS A 77 -4.45 18.12 -29.58
N THR A 78 -4.61 18.30 -30.89
CA THR A 78 -5.76 18.98 -31.50
C THR A 78 -7.08 18.23 -31.33
N GLU A 79 -7.06 16.89 -31.23
CA GLU A 79 -8.26 16.07 -31.01
C GLU A 79 -8.51 15.77 -29.53
N LEU A 80 -7.75 16.34 -28.61
CA LEU A 80 -7.92 16.11 -27.18
C LEU A 80 -9.24 16.77 -26.71
N GLU A 81 -10.28 15.95 -26.53
CA GLU A 81 -11.60 16.38 -26.09
C GLU A 81 -11.73 16.40 -24.59
N ARG A 82 -11.08 15.43 -23.92
CA ARG A 82 -11.23 15.19 -22.48
C ARG A 82 -9.90 14.90 -21.80
N ILE A 83 -9.76 15.55 -20.66
CA ILE A 83 -8.74 15.23 -19.67
C ILE A 83 -9.50 14.84 -18.41
N ALA A 84 -9.45 13.56 -18.05
CA ALA A 84 -10.07 13.10 -16.82
C ALA A 84 -9.35 13.76 -15.63
N THR A 85 -10.03 14.60 -14.93
CA THR A 85 -9.70 15.30 -13.68
C THR A 85 -8.29 15.92 -13.55
N LEU A 86 -8.22 17.24 -13.72
CA LEU A 86 -7.09 18.06 -13.26
C LEU A 86 -7.26 18.49 -11.79
N GLU A 87 -8.13 17.82 -11.04
CA GLU A 87 -8.51 18.21 -9.68
C GLU A 87 -7.37 18.16 -8.67
N SER A 88 -6.46 17.19 -8.81
CA SER A 88 -5.27 17.05 -7.96
C SER A 88 -4.09 17.94 -8.39
N VAL A 89 -4.17 18.54 -9.58
CA VAL A 89 -3.07 19.31 -10.16
C VAL A 89 -2.89 20.65 -9.44
N VAL A 90 -1.70 20.86 -8.90
CA VAL A 90 -1.30 22.09 -8.18
C VAL A 90 -0.73 23.14 -9.12
N SER A 91 -0.08 22.70 -10.21
CA SER A 91 0.59 23.64 -11.13
C SER A 91 0.47 23.19 -12.58
N ILE A 92 0.10 24.15 -13.46
CA ILE A 92 0.07 24.00 -14.91
C ILE A 92 1.16 24.87 -15.52
N GLY A 93 2.05 24.24 -16.28
CA GLY A 93 3.19 24.90 -16.93
C GLY A 93 2.80 25.76 -18.13
N ASN A 94 3.76 26.57 -18.61
CA ASN A 94 3.57 27.40 -19.78
C ASN A 94 3.26 26.55 -21.02
N ASN A 95 2.24 26.97 -21.81
CA ASN A 95 1.83 26.29 -23.05
C ASN A 95 1.42 24.81 -22.85
N ALA A 96 1.06 24.40 -21.66
CA ALA A 96 0.79 22.99 -21.33
C ALA A 96 -0.26 22.37 -22.27
N PHE A 97 -1.33 23.10 -22.59
CA PHE A 97 -2.43 22.70 -23.47
C PHE A 97 -2.56 23.63 -24.68
N LEU A 98 -1.46 24.25 -25.12
CA LEU A 98 -1.48 25.15 -26.27
C LEU A 98 -2.03 24.44 -27.50
N ASN A 99 -3.06 25.03 -28.15
CA ASN A 99 -3.72 24.50 -29.35
C ASN A 99 -4.40 23.11 -29.16
N CYS A 100 -4.90 22.80 -27.99
CA CYS A 100 -5.82 21.67 -27.76
C CYS A 100 -7.22 22.08 -28.20
N GLN A 101 -7.45 22.13 -29.53
CA GLN A 101 -8.61 22.77 -30.14
C GLN A 101 -9.95 22.13 -29.73
N SER A 102 -9.97 20.80 -29.49
CA SER A 102 -11.17 20.06 -29.14
C SER A 102 -11.48 20.03 -27.65
N LEU A 103 -10.61 20.57 -26.78
CA LEU A 103 -10.81 20.58 -25.33
C LEU A 103 -11.96 21.50 -24.96
N LYS A 104 -13.01 20.95 -24.30
CA LYS A 104 -14.26 21.65 -23.99
C LYS A 104 -14.30 22.27 -22.59
N GLU A 105 -13.76 21.57 -21.61
CA GLU A 105 -13.79 22.03 -20.21
C GLU A 105 -12.58 21.57 -19.40
N ALA A 106 -12.33 22.24 -18.27
CA ALA A 106 -11.35 21.82 -17.27
C ALA A 106 -11.77 22.22 -15.86
N VAL A 107 -11.35 21.44 -14.86
CA VAL A 107 -11.62 21.68 -13.44
C VAL A 107 -10.33 21.72 -12.66
N LEU A 108 -10.01 22.86 -12.06
CA LEU A 108 -8.77 23.10 -11.32
C LEU A 108 -9.05 23.32 -9.84
N LYS A 109 -9.33 22.22 -9.09
CA LYS A 109 -9.72 22.31 -7.66
C LYS A 109 -8.57 22.65 -6.71
N ASN A 110 -7.35 22.21 -7.02
CA ASN A 110 -6.17 22.39 -6.14
C ASN A 110 -5.06 23.23 -6.79
N CYS A 111 -5.33 23.83 -7.95
CA CYS A 111 -4.34 24.60 -8.69
C CYS A 111 -4.01 25.92 -7.98
N THR A 112 -2.72 26.24 -7.85
CA THR A 112 -2.23 27.50 -7.28
C THR A 112 -1.60 28.42 -8.34
N GLY A 113 -1.26 27.86 -9.52
CA GLY A 113 -0.67 28.65 -10.60
C GLY A 113 -0.89 28.07 -11.99
N ILE A 114 -1.25 28.94 -12.93
CA ILE A 114 -1.46 28.62 -14.35
C ILE A 114 -0.41 29.39 -15.16
N GLY A 115 0.35 28.67 -16.00
CA GLY A 115 1.44 29.25 -16.80
C GLY A 115 0.96 30.13 -17.96
N ALA A 116 1.90 30.89 -18.56
CA ALA A 116 1.63 31.69 -19.74
C ALA A 116 1.19 30.80 -20.91
N ASP A 117 0.18 31.27 -21.69
CA ASP A 117 -0.39 30.56 -22.83
C ASP A 117 -0.82 29.12 -22.55
N ALA A 118 -1.10 28.77 -21.28
CA ALA A 118 -1.33 27.37 -20.85
C ALA A 118 -2.47 26.69 -21.61
N PHE A 119 -3.58 27.38 -21.90
CA PHE A 119 -4.73 26.92 -22.68
C PHE A 119 -4.95 27.74 -23.94
N SER A 120 -3.94 28.51 -24.39
CA SER A 120 -4.08 29.37 -25.58
C SER A 120 -4.42 28.51 -26.80
N GLY A 121 -5.41 28.93 -27.60
CA GLY A 121 -5.87 28.23 -28.80
C GLY A 121 -6.74 26.99 -28.54
N CYS A 122 -7.27 26.79 -27.32
CA CYS A 122 -8.33 25.81 -27.03
C CYS A 122 -9.67 26.36 -27.54
N GLY A 123 -9.87 26.33 -28.87
CA GLY A 123 -10.99 27.03 -29.52
C GLY A 123 -12.38 26.58 -29.13
N ASN A 124 -12.54 25.34 -28.70
CA ASN A 124 -13.82 24.76 -28.26
C ASN A 124 -13.99 24.75 -26.74
N MET A 125 -13.10 25.42 -25.99
CA MET A 125 -13.25 25.49 -24.53
C MET A 125 -14.42 26.40 -24.16
N GLU A 126 -15.44 25.84 -23.54
CA GLU A 126 -16.67 26.53 -23.16
C GLU A 126 -16.63 27.02 -21.72
N LYS A 127 -16.04 26.23 -20.83
CA LYS A 127 -15.99 26.55 -19.39
C LYS A 127 -14.76 25.99 -18.69
N ILE A 128 -14.27 26.74 -17.68
CA ILE A 128 -13.23 26.28 -16.77
C ILE A 128 -13.55 26.73 -15.35
N TRP A 129 -13.43 25.81 -14.39
CA TRP A 129 -13.50 26.17 -12.98
C TRP A 129 -12.11 26.37 -12.41
N ILE A 130 -11.88 27.51 -11.74
CA ILE A 130 -10.62 27.88 -11.12
C ILE A 130 -10.85 28.15 -9.64
N ASN A 131 -10.15 27.39 -8.77
CA ASN A 131 -10.28 27.56 -7.33
C ASN A 131 -9.75 28.93 -6.85
N PRO A 132 -10.23 29.42 -5.68
CA PRO A 132 -9.81 30.72 -5.12
C PRO A 132 -8.34 30.79 -4.71
N GLU A 133 -7.68 29.64 -4.50
CA GLU A 133 -6.27 29.54 -4.10
C GLU A 133 -5.28 29.86 -5.26
N VAL A 134 -5.78 30.04 -6.48
CA VAL A 134 -4.91 30.47 -7.61
C VAL A 134 -4.41 31.88 -7.34
N THR A 135 -3.08 32.00 -7.26
CA THR A 135 -2.37 33.27 -7.02
C THR A 135 -1.76 33.88 -8.28
N SER A 136 -1.68 33.10 -9.36
CA SER A 136 -1.10 33.58 -10.61
C SER A 136 -1.71 32.86 -11.84
N ILE A 137 -2.08 33.68 -12.84
CA ILE A 137 -2.47 33.21 -14.18
C ILE A 137 -1.58 33.96 -15.16
N GLY A 138 -0.79 33.23 -15.94
CA GLY A 138 0.16 33.79 -16.88
C GLY A 138 -0.51 34.55 -18.02
N SER A 139 0.27 35.43 -18.67
CA SER A 139 -0.23 36.20 -19.81
C SER A 139 -0.68 35.28 -20.94
N GLY A 140 -1.83 35.59 -21.56
CA GLY A 140 -2.37 34.81 -22.66
C GLY A 140 -2.86 33.42 -22.32
N ALA A 141 -2.97 33.04 -21.02
CA ALA A 141 -3.32 31.68 -20.60
C ALA A 141 -4.56 31.12 -21.30
N PHE A 142 -5.56 31.95 -21.58
CA PHE A 142 -6.79 31.57 -22.27
C PHE A 142 -7.02 32.36 -23.59
N LYS A 143 -5.94 32.80 -24.22
CA LYS A 143 -6.01 33.52 -25.50
C LYS A 143 -6.58 32.60 -26.59
N ASN A 144 -7.53 33.11 -27.39
CA ASN A 144 -8.19 32.38 -28.47
C ASN A 144 -9.00 31.11 -27.97
N CYS A 145 -9.57 31.17 -26.78
CA CYS A 145 -10.49 30.18 -26.23
C CYS A 145 -11.95 30.62 -26.49
N GLY A 146 -12.36 30.69 -27.74
CA GLY A 146 -13.75 30.88 -28.16
C GLY A 146 -14.71 31.66 -27.24
N SER A 147 -15.78 31.01 -26.79
CA SER A 147 -16.79 31.54 -25.86
C SER A 147 -16.58 31.08 -24.41
N LEU A 148 -15.33 31.06 -23.94
CA LEU A 148 -14.96 30.60 -22.61
C LEU A 148 -15.64 31.41 -21.49
N VAL A 149 -16.25 30.72 -20.53
CA VAL A 149 -16.65 31.25 -19.23
C VAL A 149 -15.68 30.73 -18.16
N ILE A 150 -15.07 31.63 -17.39
CA ILE A 150 -14.30 31.26 -16.21
C ILE A 150 -15.25 31.25 -15.00
N HIS A 151 -15.36 30.10 -14.36
CA HIS A 151 -16.11 29.93 -13.11
C HIS A 151 -15.16 29.98 -11.92
N GLY A 152 -15.62 30.60 -10.82
CA GLY A 152 -14.84 30.70 -9.59
C GLY A 152 -15.56 31.49 -8.51
N GLU A 153 -14.87 31.75 -7.40
CA GLU A 153 -15.41 32.55 -6.31
C GLU A 153 -15.26 34.05 -6.58
N ALA A 154 -16.24 34.82 -6.14
CA ALA A 154 -16.21 36.29 -6.21
C ALA A 154 -14.99 36.85 -5.42
N GLY A 155 -14.30 37.84 -5.99
CA GLY A 155 -13.12 38.43 -5.38
C GLY A 155 -11.82 37.64 -5.64
N SER A 156 -11.88 36.51 -6.35
CA SER A 156 -10.72 35.66 -6.66
C SER A 156 -9.77 36.29 -7.69
N TYR A 157 -8.56 35.75 -7.77
CA TYR A 157 -7.61 36.12 -8.81
C TYR A 157 -8.13 35.74 -10.21
N ALA A 158 -8.93 34.68 -10.31
CA ALA A 158 -9.58 34.25 -11.53
C ALA A 158 -10.56 35.29 -12.07
N GLU A 159 -11.39 35.91 -11.19
CA GLU A 159 -12.28 37.01 -11.57
C GLU A 159 -11.46 38.25 -12.06
N THR A 160 -10.40 38.60 -11.32
CA THR A 160 -9.50 39.71 -11.70
C THR A 160 -8.90 39.49 -13.09
N TYR A 161 -8.43 38.27 -13.34
CA TYR A 161 -7.86 37.90 -14.64
C TYR A 161 -8.91 37.91 -15.77
N ALA A 162 -10.10 37.32 -15.54
CA ALA A 162 -11.18 37.28 -16.49
C ALA A 162 -11.58 38.71 -16.94
N ASN A 163 -11.80 39.61 -15.98
CA ASN A 163 -12.15 41.00 -16.22
C ASN A 163 -11.05 41.77 -17.01
N ALA A 164 -9.77 41.54 -16.66
CA ALA A 164 -8.64 42.17 -17.33
C ALA A 164 -8.43 41.71 -18.78
N ASN A 165 -8.96 40.53 -19.14
CA ASN A 165 -8.78 39.92 -20.47
C ASN A 165 -10.09 39.83 -21.28
N ASN A 166 -11.19 40.45 -20.80
CA ASN A 166 -12.53 40.42 -21.41
C ASN A 166 -13.08 39.00 -21.61
N ILE A 167 -12.87 38.14 -20.64
CA ILE A 167 -13.43 36.80 -20.58
C ILE A 167 -14.63 36.85 -19.61
N GLU A 168 -15.74 36.19 -19.94
CA GLU A 168 -16.90 36.08 -19.07
C GLU A 168 -16.52 35.36 -17.76
N PHE A 169 -16.97 35.91 -16.63
CA PHE A 169 -16.79 35.30 -15.31
C PHE A 169 -18.16 35.00 -14.67
N SER A 170 -18.29 33.82 -14.09
CA SER A 170 -19.48 33.38 -13.37
C SER A 170 -19.17 32.86 -11.99
N THR A 171 -20.00 33.23 -11.03
CA THR A 171 -20.01 32.65 -9.67
C THR A 171 -21.05 31.55 -9.50
N ASP A 172 -21.82 31.25 -10.57
CA ASP A 172 -22.78 30.17 -10.53
C ASP A 172 -22.06 28.85 -10.24
N ALA A 173 -22.78 27.94 -9.55
CA ALA A 173 -22.23 26.62 -9.27
C ALA A 173 -21.74 26.00 -10.58
N PHE A 174 -20.46 25.71 -10.63
CA PHE A 174 -19.89 24.94 -11.71
C PHE A 174 -20.37 23.51 -11.48
N ASP A 175 -21.36 23.06 -12.25
CA ASP A 175 -21.79 21.67 -12.25
C ASP A 175 -20.65 20.81 -12.84
N ALA A 176 -19.64 20.60 -12.01
CA ALA A 176 -18.47 19.79 -12.32
C ALA A 176 -18.82 18.30 -12.41
N GLU A 177 -19.96 17.93 -11.85
CA GLU A 177 -20.48 16.57 -11.92
C GLU A 177 -21.70 16.56 -12.85
N THR A 178 -21.44 16.49 -14.15
CA THR A 178 -22.51 16.21 -15.11
C THR A 178 -22.98 14.78 -14.86
N LEU A 179 -24.22 14.64 -14.38
CA LEU A 179 -24.86 13.34 -14.28
C LEU A 179 -25.36 12.90 -15.65
N SER A 180 -25.19 11.63 -15.95
CA SER A 180 -25.76 11.00 -17.13
C SER A 180 -26.54 9.74 -16.76
N THR A 181 -27.67 9.50 -17.46
CA THR A 181 -28.48 8.31 -17.23
C THR A 181 -27.81 7.09 -17.84
N VAL A 182 -27.51 6.10 -17.02
CA VAL A 182 -27.04 4.77 -17.46
C VAL A 182 -28.24 3.83 -17.50
N ARG A 183 -28.43 3.12 -18.62
CA ARG A 183 -29.51 2.16 -18.83
C ARG A 183 -28.97 0.77 -19.11
N GLY A 184 -29.78 -0.23 -18.81
CA GLY A 184 -29.46 -1.61 -19.16
C GLY A 184 -30.65 -2.53 -19.01
N LYS A 185 -30.46 -3.78 -19.44
CA LYS A 185 -31.48 -4.82 -19.40
C LYS A 185 -30.88 -6.12 -18.84
N VAL A 186 -31.69 -6.80 -18.04
CA VAL A 186 -31.42 -8.15 -17.53
C VAL A 186 -32.46 -9.11 -18.04
N CYS A 187 -32.03 -10.23 -18.65
CA CYS A 187 -32.94 -11.16 -19.31
C CYS A 187 -32.55 -12.62 -19.14
N VAL A 188 -33.51 -13.52 -19.33
CA VAL A 188 -33.32 -14.96 -19.25
C VAL A 188 -32.51 -15.44 -20.45
N LYS A 189 -31.42 -16.16 -20.22
CA LYS A 189 -30.58 -16.74 -21.26
C LYS A 189 -31.36 -17.68 -22.15
N GLY A 190 -31.30 -17.44 -23.46
CA GLY A 190 -31.98 -18.25 -24.49
C GLY A 190 -33.41 -17.83 -24.84
N THR A 191 -34.13 -17.12 -23.99
CA THR A 191 -35.48 -16.62 -24.31
C THR A 191 -35.52 -15.10 -24.52
N GLY A 192 -34.58 -14.37 -23.95
CA GLY A 192 -34.55 -12.91 -23.96
C GLY A 192 -35.67 -12.25 -23.11
N SER A 193 -36.43 -13.06 -22.35
CA SER A 193 -37.49 -12.51 -21.47
C SER A 193 -36.86 -11.73 -20.34
N GLY A 194 -37.40 -10.53 -20.03
CA GLY A 194 -36.92 -9.70 -18.93
C GLY A 194 -37.03 -10.39 -17.57
N ILE A 195 -36.13 -10.07 -16.68
CA ILE A 195 -36.15 -10.56 -15.29
C ILE A 195 -36.48 -9.39 -14.38
N LYS A 196 -37.66 -9.47 -13.76
CA LYS A 196 -38.12 -8.50 -12.80
C LYS A 196 -37.42 -8.64 -11.45
N ASP A 197 -37.37 -7.56 -10.68
CA ASP A 197 -36.88 -7.50 -9.30
C ASP A 197 -35.37 -7.89 -9.14
N VAL A 198 -34.58 -7.76 -10.21
CA VAL A 198 -33.12 -7.85 -10.10
C VAL A 198 -32.60 -6.63 -9.34
N THR A 199 -31.86 -6.86 -8.30
CA THR A 199 -31.15 -5.79 -7.58
C THR A 199 -29.91 -5.38 -8.37
N ILE A 200 -29.82 -4.11 -8.75
CA ILE A 200 -28.69 -3.49 -9.45
C ILE A 200 -28.01 -2.55 -8.46
N SER A 201 -26.85 -2.89 -7.98
CA SER A 201 -26.05 -2.06 -7.08
C SER A 201 -24.92 -1.41 -7.84
N VAL A 202 -24.76 -0.11 -7.65
CA VAL A 202 -23.77 0.70 -8.36
C VAL A 202 -22.75 1.22 -7.35
N PHE A 203 -21.49 0.93 -7.62
CA PHE A 203 -20.36 1.40 -6.82
C PHE A 203 -19.49 2.32 -7.66
N ASP A 204 -19.26 3.53 -7.18
CA ASP A 204 -18.37 4.50 -7.81
C ASP A 204 -16.93 4.19 -7.39
N MET A 205 -16.13 3.73 -8.34
CA MET A 205 -14.72 3.33 -8.10
C MET A 205 -13.78 4.53 -7.98
N VAL A 206 -14.21 5.72 -8.38
CA VAL A 206 -13.42 6.96 -8.27
C VAL A 206 -13.52 7.51 -6.85
N THR A 207 -14.75 7.59 -6.33
CA THR A 207 -14.99 8.11 -4.97
C THR A 207 -14.87 7.06 -3.88
N GLY A 208 -14.89 5.76 -4.25
CA GLY A 208 -14.91 4.64 -3.31
C GLY A 208 -16.25 4.52 -2.56
N LYS A 209 -17.34 5.09 -3.08
CA LYS A 209 -18.66 5.13 -2.43
C LYS A 209 -19.70 4.30 -3.15
N ASP A 210 -20.70 3.86 -2.39
CA ASP A 210 -21.94 3.30 -2.93
C ASP A 210 -22.73 4.42 -3.64
N ALA A 211 -22.94 4.27 -4.95
CA ALA A 211 -23.67 5.22 -5.79
C ALA A 211 -25.16 4.90 -5.87
N GLY A 212 -25.64 3.82 -5.23
CA GLY A 212 -27.03 3.49 -5.10
C GLY A 212 -27.40 2.06 -5.48
N THR A 213 -28.62 1.69 -5.15
CA THR A 213 -29.20 0.38 -5.46
C THR A 213 -30.55 0.57 -6.15
N TYR A 214 -30.71 -0.07 -7.30
CA TYR A 214 -31.84 0.03 -8.20
C TYR A 214 -32.46 -1.35 -8.43
N VAL A 215 -33.64 -1.40 -9.06
CA VAL A 215 -34.36 -2.67 -9.29
C VAL A 215 -34.88 -2.67 -10.70
N SER A 216 -34.72 -3.79 -11.43
CA SER A 216 -35.28 -3.95 -12.77
C SER A 216 -36.81 -4.08 -12.75
N ASP A 217 -37.44 -3.57 -13.78
CA ASP A 217 -38.89 -3.68 -13.98
C ASP A 217 -39.35 -5.03 -14.57
N VAL A 218 -40.62 -5.13 -14.98
CA VAL A 218 -41.22 -6.38 -15.54
C VAL A 218 -40.57 -6.82 -16.85
N ASP A 219 -40.00 -5.89 -17.61
CA ASP A 219 -39.33 -6.13 -18.87
C ASP A 219 -37.83 -6.32 -18.69
N GLY A 220 -37.36 -6.31 -17.43
CA GLY A 220 -35.95 -6.46 -17.04
C GLY A 220 -35.15 -5.17 -17.23
N GLU A 221 -35.78 -4.05 -17.53
CA GLU A 221 -35.11 -2.77 -17.76
C GLU A 221 -34.81 -2.06 -16.44
N TYR A 222 -33.71 -1.32 -16.41
CA TYR A 222 -33.30 -0.48 -15.28
C TYR A 222 -32.52 0.74 -15.77
N SER A 223 -32.56 1.79 -14.96
CA SER A 223 -31.77 3.00 -15.19
C SER A 223 -31.31 3.64 -13.88
N PHE A 224 -30.23 4.37 -13.92
CA PHE A 224 -29.70 5.16 -12.80
C PHE A 224 -28.89 6.35 -13.31
N GLU A 225 -28.70 7.35 -12.48
CA GLU A 225 -27.82 8.49 -12.75
C GLU A 225 -26.44 8.21 -12.20
N ALA A 226 -25.40 8.56 -12.98
CA ALA A 226 -24.02 8.46 -12.56
C ALA A 226 -23.18 9.62 -13.12
N VAL A 227 -22.09 9.94 -12.45
CA VAL A 227 -21.23 11.07 -12.81
C VAL A 227 -20.43 10.75 -14.08
N VAL A 228 -20.51 11.64 -15.06
CA VAL A 228 -19.79 11.52 -16.33
C VAL A 228 -18.27 11.48 -16.07
N GLY A 229 -17.60 10.56 -16.74
CA GLY A 229 -16.17 10.32 -16.55
C GLY A 229 -15.80 9.40 -15.39
N HIS A 230 -16.76 9.12 -14.49
CA HIS A 230 -16.49 8.18 -13.40
C HIS A 230 -16.49 6.73 -13.88
N LYS A 231 -15.60 5.94 -13.31
CA LYS A 231 -15.57 4.50 -13.46
C LYS A 231 -16.47 3.89 -12.40
N ILE A 232 -17.53 3.22 -12.84
CA ILE A 232 -18.50 2.58 -11.96
C ILE A 232 -18.43 1.06 -12.09
N LYS A 233 -18.74 0.36 -11.00
CA LYS A 233 -18.98 -1.08 -11.00
C LYS A 233 -20.45 -1.33 -10.77
N VAL A 234 -21.12 -1.95 -11.74
CA VAL A 234 -22.52 -2.33 -11.69
C VAL A 234 -22.61 -3.81 -11.34
N ILE A 235 -23.35 -4.14 -10.30
CA ILE A 235 -23.44 -5.51 -9.74
C ILE A 235 -24.88 -5.95 -9.79
N TYR A 236 -25.11 -7.15 -10.32
CA TYR A 236 -26.44 -7.74 -10.50
C TYR A 236 -26.67 -8.84 -9.49
N TYR A 237 -27.81 -8.80 -8.81
CA TYR A 237 -28.19 -9.82 -7.86
C TYR A 237 -29.68 -10.16 -7.98
N HIS A 238 -29.99 -11.46 -8.07
CA HIS A 238 -31.34 -11.98 -7.92
C HIS A 238 -31.30 -13.37 -7.27
N MET A 239 -32.17 -13.61 -6.32
CA MET A 239 -32.14 -14.84 -5.52
C MET A 239 -32.32 -16.13 -6.34
N GLN A 240 -33.02 -16.08 -7.45
CA GLN A 240 -33.36 -17.25 -8.27
C GLN A 240 -32.53 -17.37 -9.57
N TYR A 241 -31.69 -16.39 -9.89
CA TYR A 241 -30.96 -16.34 -11.15
C TYR A 241 -29.45 -16.15 -10.91
N LYS A 242 -28.66 -16.85 -11.73
CA LYS A 242 -27.20 -16.64 -11.82
C LYS A 242 -26.93 -15.90 -13.13
N PHE A 243 -26.26 -14.78 -13.05
CA PHE A 243 -25.91 -13.93 -14.20
C PHE A 243 -24.62 -14.40 -14.87
N ASP A 244 -24.55 -14.29 -16.21
CA ASP A 244 -23.35 -14.55 -16.98
C ASP A 244 -22.24 -13.57 -16.58
N ASN A 245 -22.61 -12.31 -16.33
CA ASN A 245 -21.74 -11.26 -15.81
C ASN A 245 -22.30 -10.75 -14.48
N PRO A 246 -21.90 -11.29 -13.32
CA PRO A 246 -22.41 -10.85 -12.01
C PRO A 246 -22.04 -9.40 -11.70
N SER A 247 -20.98 -8.87 -12.32
CA SER A 247 -20.66 -7.44 -12.26
C SER A 247 -20.03 -6.95 -13.57
N VAL A 248 -20.26 -5.69 -13.89
CA VAL A 248 -19.69 -5.00 -15.05
C VAL A 248 -19.02 -3.71 -14.59
N ILE A 249 -17.83 -3.43 -15.11
CA ILE A 249 -17.15 -2.15 -14.90
C ILE A 249 -17.35 -1.30 -16.14
N TYR A 250 -17.81 -0.07 -15.96
CA TYR A 250 -18.18 0.86 -17.01
C TYR A 250 -17.68 2.28 -16.71
N ILE A 251 -17.27 3.01 -17.75
CA ILE A 251 -16.95 4.44 -17.62
C ILE A 251 -18.15 5.21 -18.15
N VAL A 252 -18.71 6.08 -17.31
CA VAL A 252 -19.92 6.85 -17.65
C VAL A 252 -19.58 7.93 -18.68
N GLU A 253 -20.28 7.93 -19.80
CA GLU A 253 -20.13 8.92 -20.87
C GLU A 253 -21.20 10.00 -20.78
N ALA A 254 -21.01 11.14 -21.47
CA ALA A 254 -21.97 12.25 -21.45
C ALA A 254 -23.30 11.89 -22.08
N ASP A 255 -23.29 11.05 -23.13
CA ASP A 255 -24.46 10.66 -23.90
C ASP A 255 -24.46 9.14 -24.16
N ALA A 256 -25.68 8.58 -24.27
CA ALA A 256 -25.92 7.19 -24.72
C ALA A 256 -25.25 6.10 -23.89
N ASN A 257 -25.39 6.12 -22.55
CA ASN A 257 -24.85 5.09 -21.67
C ASN A 257 -25.79 3.88 -21.63
N GLU A 258 -25.63 2.97 -22.57
CA GLU A 258 -26.33 1.68 -22.59
C GLU A 258 -25.37 0.55 -22.26
N LEU A 259 -25.67 -0.18 -21.19
CA LEU A 259 -24.97 -1.40 -20.84
C LEU A 259 -25.51 -2.55 -21.68
N ALA A 260 -24.61 -3.44 -22.13
CA ALA A 260 -25.01 -4.65 -22.86
C ALA A 260 -25.98 -5.50 -22.01
N ASP A 261 -26.95 -6.12 -22.66
CA ASP A 261 -27.91 -7.03 -22.02
C ASP A 261 -27.18 -8.08 -21.17
N ASN A 262 -27.55 -8.18 -19.90
CA ASN A 262 -26.99 -9.18 -19.01
C ASN A 262 -27.92 -10.39 -18.92
N HIS A 263 -27.42 -11.55 -19.33
CA HIS A 263 -28.19 -12.78 -19.38
C HIS A 263 -28.02 -13.59 -18.10
N ALA A 264 -29.09 -14.23 -17.66
CA ALA A 264 -29.07 -15.07 -16.48
C ALA A 264 -29.84 -16.39 -16.67
N VAL A 265 -29.40 -17.39 -15.91
CA VAL A 265 -30.05 -18.71 -15.85
C VAL A 265 -30.73 -18.85 -14.51
N LYS A 266 -32.00 -19.30 -14.54
CA LYS A 266 -32.74 -19.59 -13.30
C LYS A 266 -32.09 -20.79 -12.59
N THR A 267 -31.77 -20.62 -11.32
CA THR A 267 -31.02 -21.61 -10.53
C THR A 267 -31.86 -22.24 -9.39
N VAL A 268 -32.94 -21.59 -8.98
CA VAL A 268 -33.77 -22.04 -7.86
C VAL A 268 -35.24 -21.64 -8.09
N ASP A 269 -36.16 -22.53 -7.73
CA ASP A 269 -37.61 -22.27 -7.74
C ASP A 269 -38.14 -22.13 -6.32
N GLY A 270 -38.79 -20.98 -6.04
CA GLY A 270 -39.45 -20.73 -4.78
C GLY A 270 -38.56 -20.29 -3.63
N TYR A 271 -39.17 -20.16 -2.46
CA TYR A 271 -38.53 -19.82 -1.19
C TYR A 271 -38.73 -20.98 -0.22
N THR A 272 -37.81 -21.14 0.76
CA THR A 272 -38.02 -22.03 1.89
C THR A 272 -39.22 -21.53 2.72
N ASP A 273 -40.02 -22.47 3.26
CA ASP A 273 -41.21 -22.14 4.05
C ASP A 273 -40.85 -21.23 5.23
N GLU A 274 -41.62 -20.14 5.39
CA GLU A 274 -41.41 -19.20 6.51
C GLU A 274 -41.54 -19.88 7.88
N ALA A 275 -42.34 -20.98 7.99
CA ALA A 275 -42.51 -21.73 9.22
C ALA A 275 -41.22 -22.46 9.66
N ASP A 276 -40.29 -22.70 8.72
CA ASP A 276 -39.01 -23.33 9.04
C ASP A 276 -38.01 -22.37 9.72
N PHE A 277 -38.32 -21.07 9.76
CA PHE A 277 -37.46 -20.07 10.39
C PHE A 277 -38.01 -19.60 11.74
N THR A 278 -37.16 -19.57 12.74
CA THR A 278 -37.43 -18.82 13.96
C THR A 278 -36.85 -17.42 13.85
N THR A 279 -37.58 -16.42 14.33
CA THR A 279 -37.18 -15.01 14.21
C THR A 279 -37.25 -14.29 15.56
N SER A 280 -36.48 -13.21 15.67
CA SER A 280 -36.65 -12.22 16.74
C SER A 280 -36.78 -10.81 16.08
N ALA A 281 -37.65 -9.99 16.67
CA ALA A 281 -37.82 -8.61 16.20
C ALA A 281 -36.54 -7.80 16.48
N ILE A 282 -36.11 -7.02 15.50
CA ILE A 282 -35.12 -5.95 15.66
C ILE A 282 -35.86 -4.65 15.97
N ASP A 283 -36.91 -4.39 15.22
CA ASP A 283 -37.85 -3.27 15.41
C ASP A 283 -39.24 -3.65 14.87
N SER A 284 -40.16 -2.70 14.70
CA SER A 284 -41.52 -2.93 14.23
C SER A 284 -41.62 -3.45 12.80
N LEU A 285 -40.59 -3.30 11.97
CA LEU A 285 -40.59 -3.62 10.54
C LEU A 285 -39.52 -4.68 10.16
N ASN A 286 -38.56 -4.94 11.05
CA ASN A 286 -37.40 -5.75 10.75
C ASN A 286 -37.22 -6.91 11.73
N VAL A 287 -36.77 -8.05 11.19
CA VAL A 287 -36.49 -9.27 11.97
C VAL A 287 -35.09 -9.83 11.71
N ASN A 288 -34.57 -10.53 12.70
CA ASN A 288 -33.38 -11.34 12.64
C ASN A 288 -33.80 -12.81 12.63
N ILE A 289 -33.22 -13.63 11.73
CA ILE A 289 -33.40 -15.09 11.77
C ILE A 289 -32.54 -15.66 12.89
N THR A 290 -33.15 -16.33 13.85
CA THR A 290 -32.48 -16.88 15.02
C THR A 290 -32.29 -18.40 14.97
N GLY A 291 -32.99 -19.11 14.09
CA GLY A 291 -32.84 -20.54 13.89
C GLY A 291 -33.52 -21.03 12.63
N TYR A 292 -33.14 -22.25 12.23
CA TYR A 292 -33.72 -22.97 11.09
C TYR A 292 -34.05 -24.40 11.58
N VAL A 293 -35.34 -24.79 11.47
CA VAL A 293 -35.84 -26.10 11.86
C VAL A 293 -36.16 -27.02 10.70
N GLY A 294 -36.18 -26.51 9.46
CA GLY A 294 -36.44 -27.25 8.25
C GLY A 294 -35.37 -28.30 7.91
N SER A 295 -35.68 -29.10 6.88
CA SER A 295 -34.81 -30.16 6.36
C SER A 295 -34.39 -29.96 4.89
N ASP A 296 -34.68 -28.79 4.31
CA ASP A 296 -34.35 -28.50 2.94
C ASP A 296 -32.85 -28.59 2.68
N THR A 297 -32.48 -29.17 1.56
CA THR A 297 -31.09 -29.21 1.09
C THR A 297 -30.67 -27.88 0.45
N ILE A 298 -31.63 -27.14 -0.13
CA ILE A 298 -31.45 -25.77 -0.67
C ILE A 298 -32.30 -24.84 0.16
N VAL A 299 -31.66 -23.93 0.89
CA VAL A 299 -32.36 -22.94 1.73
C VAL A 299 -32.35 -21.60 1.03
N VAL A 300 -33.52 -21.10 0.64
CA VAL A 300 -33.73 -19.80 0.03
C VAL A 300 -34.42 -18.89 1.04
N ILE A 301 -33.64 -18.01 1.67
CA ILE A 301 -34.16 -17.12 2.70
C ILE A 301 -35.01 -16.01 2.05
N PRO A 302 -36.31 -15.90 2.41
CA PRO A 302 -37.18 -14.88 1.84
C PRO A 302 -36.80 -13.48 2.34
N ARG A 303 -37.18 -12.46 1.56
CA ARG A 303 -36.96 -11.04 1.91
C ARG A 303 -37.77 -10.62 3.16
N THR A 304 -38.93 -11.19 3.31
CA THR A 304 -39.83 -10.95 4.46
C THR A 304 -40.30 -12.26 5.07
N ILE A 305 -40.46 -12.29 6.39
CA ILE A 305 -41.07 -13.39 7.13
C ILE A 305 -42.20 -12.77 7.98
N LYS A 306 -43.41 -13.31 7.83
CA LYS A 306 -44.62 -12.81 8.51
C LYS A 306 -44.82 -11.29 8.35
N GLY A 307 -44.52 -10.76 7.16
CA GLY A 307 -44.63 -9.35 6.83
C GLY A 307 -43.48 -8.45 7.30
N SER A 308 -42.53 -8.96 8.07
CA SER A 308 -41.37 -8.19 8.53
C SER A 308 -40.12 -8.47 7.66
N THR A 309 -39.32 -7.44 7.36
CA THR A 309 -38.13 -7.55 6.52
C THR A 309 -36.99 -8.28 7.26
N VAL A 310 -36.40 -9.27 6.61
CA VAL A 310 -35.23 -9.99 7.15
C VAL A 310 -33.98 -9.15 6.96
N LYS A 311 -33.33 -8.75 8.05
CA LYS A 311 -32.15 -7.89 8.07
C LYS A 311 -30.86 -8.61 8.41
N SER A 312 -30.93 -9.70 9.17
CA SER A 312 -29.74 -10.38 9.64
C SER A 312 -29.98 -11.86 9.92
N ILE A 313 -28.89 -12.61 9.95
CA ILE A 313 -28.84 -14.00 10.42
C ILE A 313 -28.09 -14.01 11.76
N ALA A 314 -28.72 -14.52 12.80
CA ALA A 314 -28.11 -14.59 14.12
C ALA A 314 -26.96 -15.58 14.21
N GLY A 315 -26.15 -15.44 15.24
CA GLY A 315 -25.09 -16.40 15.55
C GLY A 315 -25.63 -17.80 15.76
N ASN A 316 -24.92 -18.81 15.27
CA ASN A 316 -25.24 -20.25 15.37
C ASN A 316 -26.56 -20.68 14.67
N CYS A 317 -27.24 -19.84 13.91
CA CYS A 317 -28.55 -20.08 13.32
C CYS A 317 -28.66 -21.40 12.55
N PHE A 318 -27.68 -21.70 11.69
CA PHE A 318 -27.58 -22.93 10.88
C PHE A 318 -26.43 -23.85 11.33
N LYS A 319 -25.83 -23.61 12.49
CA LYS A 319 -24.65 -24.35 12.94
C LYS A 319 -24.86 -25.87 12.92
N GLY A 320 -23.95 -26.60 12.24
CA GLY A 320 -23.96 -28.05 12.16
C GLY A 320 -25.08 -28.65 11.27
N LYS A 321 -25.77 -27.85 10.48
CA LYS A 321 -26.77 -28.33 9.51
C LYS A 321 -26.06 -28.94 8.28
N THR A 322 -25.63 -30.21 8.40
CA THR A 322 -24.81 -30.90 7.39
C THR A 322 -25.55 -31.25 6.10
N GLY A 323 -26.91 -31.30 6.12
CA GLY A 323 -27.76 -31.62 4.97
C GLY A 323 -27.96 -30.46 4.00
N ILE A 324 -27.65 -29.21 4.40
CA ILE A 324 -27.79 -28.03 3.54
C ILE A 324 -26.64 -28.02 2.54
N THR A 325 -26.99 -27.98 1.23
CA THR A 325 -26.01 -27.93 0.13
C THR A 325 -25.88 -26.53 -0.49
N LYS A 326 -26.95 -25.73 -0.44
CA LYS A 326 -26.97 -24.37 -0.98
C LYS A 326 -27.76 -23.45 -0.06
N VAL A 327 -27.25 -22.23 0.10
CA VAL A 327 -27.94 -21.15 0.80
C VAL A 327 -27.99 -19.90 -0.08
N VAL A 328 -29.19 -19.33 -0.24
CA VAL A 328 -29.40 -18.08 -0.96
C VAL A 328 -29.94 -17.05 0.01
N LEU A 329 -29.19 -15.97 0.22
CA LEU A 329 -29.53 -14.93 1.17
C LEU A 329 -30.38 -13.83 0.51
N ALA A 330 -31.41 -13.33 1.22
CA ALA A 330 -32.23 -12.23 0.73
C ALA A 330 -31.44 -10.91 0.56
N SER A 331 -31.84 -10.08 -0.41
CA SER A 331 -31.18 -8.79 -0.71
C SER A 331 -31.19 -7.77 0.45
N GLY A 332 -32.08 -7.95 1.44
CA GLY A 332 -32.19 -7.08 2.61
C GLY A 332 -31.23 -7.42 3.76
N ILE A 333 -30.49 -8.54 3.66
CA ILE A 333 -29.60 -9.01 4.75
C ILE A 333 -28.30 -8.19 4.74
N THR A 334 -28.02 -7.57 5.88
CA THR A 334 -26.84 -6.71 6.09
C THR A 334 -25.77 -7.37 6.97
N SER A 335 -26.13 -8.42 7.73
CA SER A 335 -25.15 -9.11 8.60
C SER A 335 -25.41 -10.59 8.75
N ILE A 336 -24.31 -11.36 8.87
CA ILE A 336 -24.26 -12.77 9.21
C ILE A 336 -23.55 -12.88 10.57
N GLY A 337 -24.21 -13.47 11.55
CA GLY A 337 -23.71 -13.60 12.92
C GLY A 337 -22.58 -14.62 13.09
N ALA A 338 -21.95 -14.59 14.25
CA ALA A 338 -20.85 -15.51 14.58
C ALA A 338 -21.30 -16.97 14.51
N SER A 339 -20.48 -17.82 13.84
CA SER A 339 -20.73 -19.26 13.66
C SER A 339 -22.08 -19.60 12.99
N ALA A 340 -22.70 -18.68 12.27
CA ALA A 340 -24.05 -18.85 11.72
C ALA A 340 -24.18 -20.13 10.89
N PHE A 341 -23.19 -20.48 10.08
CA PHE A 341 -23.11 -21.69 9.24
C PHE A 341 -21.95 -22.62 9.63
N SER A 342 -21.38 -22.45 10.82
CA SER A 342 -20.24 -23.24 11.24
C SER A 342 -20.57 -24.75 11.26
N GLY A 343 -19.73 -25.56 10.61
CA GLY A 343 -19.90 -27.01 10.52
C GLY A 343 -21.02 -27.47 9.56
N CYS A 344 -21.51 -26.60 8.66
CA CYS A 344 -22.39 -27.01 7.57
C CYS A 344 -21.54 -27.72 6.49
N THR A 345 -21.13 -28.97 6.77
CA THR A 345 -20.17 -29.69 5.93
C THR A 345 -20.69 -30.00 4.53
N GLY A 346 -22.02 -30.06 4.31
CA GLY A 346 -22.65 -30.22 3.02
C GLY A 346 -22.74 -28.96 2.17
N LEU A 347 -22.56 -27.76 2.77
CA LEU A 347 -22.74 -26.49 2.09
C LEU A 347 -21.67 -26.29 1.01
N ALA A 348 -22.11 -26.35 -0.26
CA ALA A 348 -21.27 -26.23 -1.44
C ALA A 348 -21.35 -24.85 -2.08
N GLU A 349 -22.48 -24.15 -1.92
CA GLU A 349 -22.74 -22.85 -2.53
C GLU A 349 -23.46 -21.91 -1.56
N VAL A 350 -22.98 -20.69 -1.46
CA VAL A 350 -23.65 -19.58 -0.74
C VAL A 350 -23.70 -18.35 -1.64
N THR A 351 -24.93 -17.83 -1.86
CA THR A 351 -25.10 -16.58 -2.62
C THR A 351 -25.36 -15.44 -1.66
N MET A 352 -24.48 -14.46 -1.63
CA MET A 352 -24.52 -13.31 -0.71
C MET A 352 -25.02 -12.04 -1.43
N PRO A 353 -25.93 -11.26 -0.80
CA PRO A 353 -26.43 -10.04 -1.43
C PRO A 353 -25.43 -8.90 -1.29
N TYR A 354 -25.45 -7.96 -2.24
CA TYR A 354 -24.63 -6.74 -2.20
C TYR A 354 -25.07 -5.93 -0.99
N GLY A 355 -25.78 -5.82 -0.25
CA GLY A 355 -26.06 -5.07 0.99
C GLY A 355 -25.42 -5.66 2.23
N LEU A 356 -24.77 -6.83 2.11
CA LEU A 356 -24.10 -7.48 3.22
C LEU A 356 -22.87 -6.68 3.65
N ARG A 357 -22.80 -6.27 4.90
CA ARG A 357 -21.73 -5.43 5.46
C ARG A 357 -20.85 -6.18 6.44
N THR A 358 -21.43 -7.11 7.21
CA THR A 358 -20.71 -7.79 8.30
C THR A 358 -20.83 -9.30 8.20
N VAL A 359 -19.71 -10.01 8.33
CA VAL A 359 -19.64 -11.46 8.49
C VAL A 359 -18.94 -11.78 9.80
N GLY A 360 -19.63 -12.39 10.74
CA GLY A 360 -19.13 -12.64 12.10
C GLY A 360 -18.07 -13.72 12.21
N ASN A 361 -17.45 -13.81 13.39
CA ASN A 361 -16.40 -14.79 13.67
C ASN A 361 -16.85 -16.22 13.34
N ASN A 362 -16.01 -17.00 12.64
CA ASN A 362 -16.23 -18.40 12.30
C ASN A 362 -17.56 -18.66 11.53
N ALA A 363 -18.12 -17.67 10.86
CA ALA A 363 -19.46 -17.76 10.26
C ALA A 363 -19.63 -18.98 9.37
N PHE A 364 -18.64 -19.36 8.58
CA PHE A 364 -18.61 -20.53 7.70
C PHE A 364 -17.53 -21.54 8.07
N MET A 365 -17.00 -21.50 9.29
CA MET A 365 -15.93 -22.39 9.72
C MET A 365 -16.32 -23.86 9.51
N GLY A 366 -15.45 -24.63 8.80
CA GLY A 366 -15.66 -26.06 8.59
C GLY A 366 -16.75 -26.41 7.57
N CYS A 367 -17.15 -25.48 6.69
CA CYS A 367 -17.98 -25.76 5.52
C CYS A 367 -17.11 -26.45 4.45
N THR A 368 -16.86 -27.73 4.63
CA THR A 368 -15.86 -28.47 3.84
C THR A 368 -16.25 -28.72 2.39
N SER A 369 -17.52 -28.57 2.02
CA SER A 369 -17.98 -28.68 0.62
C SER A 369 -17.90 -27.36 -0.16
N LEU A 370 -17.67 -26.21 0.50
CA LEU A 370 -17.47 -24.94 -0.22
C LEU A 370 -16.20 -25.00 -1.08
N THR A 371 -16.34 -24.71 -2.37
CA THR A 371 -15.22 -24.63 -3.34
C THR A 371 -14.89 -23.22 -3.77
N GLU A 372 -15.91 -22.37 -3.79
CA GLU A 372 -15.83 -20.98 -4.23
C GLU A 372 -16.76 -20.13 -3.36
N VAL A 373 -16.33 -18.91 -3.06
CA VAL A 373 -17.17 -17.90 -2.39
C VAL A 373 -16.91 -16.53 -3.03
N GLU A 374 -17.97 -15.86 -3.42
CA GLU A 374 -17.94 -14.48 -3.86
C GLU A 374 -18.48 -13.58 -2.74
N LEU A 375 -17.61 -12.77 -2.17
CA LEU A 375 -17.95 -11.76 -1.16
C LEU A 375 -18.36 -10.47 -1.87
N PRO A 376 -19.52 -9.89 -1.54
CA PRO A 376 -19.89 -8.59 -2.09
C PRO A 376 -18.91 -7.48 -1.68
N ASP A 377 -18.66 -6.52 -2.56
CA ASP A 377 -17.78 -5.37 -2.27
C ASP A 377 -18.25 -4.51 -1.09
N SER A 378 -19.53 -4.60 -0.72
CA SER A 378 -20.10 -3.93 0.45
C SER A 378 -19.65 -4.50 1.80
N VAL A 379 -19.00 -5.69 1.82
CA VAL A 379 -18.50 -6.30 3.06
C VAL A 379 -17.30 -5.51 3.57
N ASN A 380 -17.52 -4.76 4.63
CA ASN A 380 -16.51 -3.91 5.27
C ASN A 380 -16.04 -4.45 6.63
N SER A 381 -16.65 -5.50 7.16
CA SER A 381 -16.25 -6.11 8.43
C SER A 381 -16.30 -7.63 8.34
N MET A 382 -15.14 -8.28 8.61
CA MET A 382 -15.02 -9.73 8.65
C MET A 382 -14.40 -10.19 9.98
N GLY A 383 -15.06 -11.14 10.61
CA GLY A 383 -14.58 -11.75 11.85
C GLY A 383 -13.41 -12.72 11.65
N ALA A 384 -12.84 -13.17 12.78
CA ALA A 384 -11.79 -14.19 12.75
C ALA A 384 -12.33 -15.52 12.21
N GLY A 385 -11.51 -16.21 11.41
CA GLY A 385 -11.76 -17.58 11.00
C GLY A 385 -13.02 -17.81 10.16
N VAL A 386 -13.51 -16.78 9.43
CA VAL A 386 -14.79 -16.87 8.68
C VAL A 386 -14.86 -18.13 7.84
N PHE A 387 -13.83 -18.46 7.05
CA PHE A 387 -13.73 -19.68 6.24
C PHE A 387 -12.70 -20.68 6.77
N LYS A 388 -12.33 -20.57 8.05
CA LYS A 388 -11.36 -21.49 8.66
C LYS A 388 -11.79 -22.94 8.46
N ASN A 389 -10.86 -23.80 8.00
CA ASN A 389 -11.08 -25.22 7.74
C ASN A 389 -12.16 -25.52 6.66
N CYS A 390 -12.47 -24.58 5.76
CA CYS A 390 -13.16 -24.86 4.52
C CYS A 390 -12.18 -25.56 3.57
N SER A 391 -11.91 -26.85 3.81
CA SER A 391 -10.78 -27.59 3.25
C SER A 391 -10.82 -27.79 1.72
N ASN A 392 -11.93 -27.49 1.07
CA ASN A 392 -12.04 -27.52 -0.40
C ASN A 392 -12.19 -26.14 -1.03
N LEU A 393 -12.19 -25.06 -0.24
CA LEU A 393 -12.26 -23.69 -0.76
C LEU A 393 -10.98 -23.34 -1.51
N THR A 394 -11.10 -23.10 -2.82
CA THR A 394 -10.00 -22.76 -3.73
C THR A 394 -10.04 -21.31 -4.20
N THR A 395 -11.24 -20.69 -4.20
CA THR A 395 -11.46 -19.36 -4.75
C THR A 395 -12.26 -18.49 -3.79
N VAL A 396 -11.74 -17.31 -3.49
CA VAL A 396 -12.44 -16.23 -2.79
C VAL A 396 -11.89 -14.90 -3.30
N ASN A 397 -12.78 -13.92 -3.53
CA ASN A 397 -12.38 -12.57 -3.91
C ASN A 397 -12.05 -11.70 -2.67
N TYR A 398 -11.41 -10.57 -2.92
CA TYR A 398 -11.16 -9.53 -1.94
C TYR A 398 -12.22 -8.44 -2.09
N PRO A 399 -13.08 -8.16 -1.09
CA PRO A 399 -14.08 -7.09 -1.19
C PRO A 399 -13.44 -5.70 -1.20
N LEU A 400 -13.91 -4.80 -2.06
CA LEU A 400 -13.33 -3.46 -2.22
C LEU A 400 -13.45 -2.61 -0.94
N SER A 401 -14.56 -2.74 -0.20
CA SER A 401 -14.78 -2.00 1.06
C SER A 401 -14.03 -2.56 2.27
N TRP A 402 -13.21 -3.60 2.09
CA TRP A 402 -12.51 -4.27 3.19
C TRP A 402 -11.20 -3.59 3.60
N SER A 403 -11.08 -2.31 3.40
CA SER A 403 -9.89 -1.52 3.77
C SER A 403 -9.97 -0.83 5.14
N GLU A 404 -11.19 -0.63 5.67
CA GLU A 404 -11.42 0.21 6.86
C GLU A 404 -11.76 -0.55 8.14
N ALA A 405 -11.99 -1.85 8.08
CA ALA A 405 -12.49 -2.59 9.23
C ALA A 405 -11.40 -3.42 9.91
N GLY A 406 -11.39 -3.39 11.23
CA GLY A 406 -10.59 -4.30 12.04
C GLY A 406 -10.91 -5.76 11.70
N VAL A 407 -9.99 -6.40 10.97
CA VAL A 407 -10.07 -7.82 10.65
C VAL A 407 -9.37 -8.59 11.73
N SER A 408 -10.05 -9.55 12.31
CA SER A 408 -9.41 -10.53 13.19
C SER A 408 -8.98 -11.75 12.38
N GLY A 409 -7.72 -12.11 12.46
CA GLY A 409 -6.98 -12.99 11.54
C GLY A 409 -7.52 -14.39 11.25
N GLY A 410 -6.87 -15.04 10.29
CA GLY A 410 -7.03 -16.45 9.97
C GLY A 410 -8.29 -16.82 9.18
N PHE A 411 -8.87 -15.87 8.42
CA PHE A 411 -10.15 -16.13 7.74
C PHE A 411 -10.06 -17.23 6.68
N LEU A 412 -8.88 -17.47 6.07
CA LEU A 412 -8.62 -18.55 5.10
C LEU A 412 -7.75 -19.69 5.66
N SER A 413 -7.52 -19.73 6.97
CA SER A 413 -6.70 -20.78 7.59
C SER A 413 -7.29 -22.18 7.31
N GLY A 414 -6.48 -23.11 6.77
CA GLY A 414 -6.92 -24.46 6.44
C GLY A 414 -7.79 -24.57 5.18
N THR A 415 -7.75 -23.58 4.28
CA THR A 415 -8.33 -23.61 2.94
C THR A 415 -7.30 -24.03 1.88
N LYS A 416 -7.74 -24.21 0.63
CA LYS A 416 -6.88 -24.43 -0.55
C LYS A 416 -6.70 -23.17 -1.40
N VAL A 417 -7.08 -21.99 -0.90
CA VAL A 417 -6.89 -20.74 -1.62
C VAL A 417 -5.40 -20.46 -1.76
N LYS A 418 -4.93 -20.37 -3.00
CA LYS A 418 -3.51 -20.18 -3.33
C LYS A 418 -3.18 -18.75 -3.70
N THR A 419 -4.13 -18.03 -4.28
CA THR A 419 -3.91 -16.70 -4.79
C THR A 419 -5.02 -15.75 -4.38
N ILE A 420 -4.66 -14.51 -4.09
CA ILE A 420 -5.60 -13.41 -3.84
C ILE A 420 -5.19 -12.24 -4.74
N ALA A 421 -6.16 -11.71 -5.46
CA ALA A 421 -6.01 -10.44 -6.17
C ALA A 421 -6.71 -9.35 -5.38
N VAL A 422 -5.92 -8.39 -4.87
CA VAL A 422 -6.45 -7.20 -4.20
C VAL A 422 -6.84 -6.20 -5.28
N PRO A 423 -8.10 -5.73 -5.33
CA PRO A 423 -8.57 -4.87 -6.41
C PRO A 423 -7.99 -3.46 -6.34
N GLU A 424 -7.95 -2.77 -7.49
CA GLU A 424 -7.62 -1.34 -7.55
C GLU A 424 -8.61 -0.52 -6.72
N GLY A 425 -8.11 0.54 -6.06
CA GLY A 425 -8.86 1.37 -5.13
C GLY A 425 -8.61 1.01 -3.66
N VAL A 426 -8.11 -0.19 -3.35
CA VAL A 426 -7.69 -0.56 -2.00
C VAL A 426 -6.40 0.19 -1.66
N LYS A 427 -6.43 0.96 -0.57
CA LYS A 427 -5.27 1.77 -0.11
C LYS A 427 -4.47 1.08 0.99
N GLU A 428 -5.07 0.18 1.74
CA GLU A 428 -4.41 -0.50 2.86
C GLU A 428 -4.86 -1.95 2.97
N ILE A 429 -3.92 -2.86 3.19
CA ILE A 429 -4.25 -4.23 3.62
C ILE A 429 -4.49 -4.20 5.13
N PRO A 430 -5.69 -4.54 5.61
CA PRO A 430 -5.99 -4.49 7.03
C PRO A 430 -5.08 -5.38 7.89
N GLY A 431 -4.85 -4.96 9.12
CA GLY A 431 -4.10 -5.76 10.08
C GLY A 431 -4.70 -7.16 10.26
N ASN A 432 -3.85 -8.20 10.30
CA ASN A 432 -4.20 -9.62 10.38
C ASN A 432 -5.05 -10.18 9.21
N ALA A 433 -5.26 -9.46 8.12
CA ALA A 433 -6.15 -9.88 7.02
C ALA A 433 -5.92 -11.33 6.57
N PHE A 434 -4.68 -11.72 6.32
CA PHE A 434 -4.31 -13.07 5.86
C PHE A 434 -3.50 -13.87 6.88
N ARG A 435 -3.58 -13.48 8.15
CA ARG A 435 -2.85 -14.19 9.20
C ARG A 435 -3.15 -15.69 9.20
N ASP A 436 -2.09 -16.52 9.32
CA ASP A 436 -2.17 -17.99 9.35
C ASP A 436 -2.77 -18.63 8.07
N CYS A 437 -2.79 -17.91 6.94
CA CYS A 437 -3.19 -18.44 5.63
C CYS A 437 -2.04 -19.23 5.00
N SER A 438 -1.70 -20.39 5.57
CA SER A 438 -0.52 -21.16 5.20
C SER A 438 -0.54 -21.73 3.76
N GLY A 439 -1.74 -21.85 3.15
CA GLY A 439 -1.92 -22.30 1.77
C GLY A 439 -1.74 -21.19 0.73
N LEU A 440 -1.69 -19.92 1.14
CA LEU A 440 -1.57 -18.77 0.24
C LEU A 440 -0.17 -18.72 -0.38
N GLU A 441 -0.07 -18.85 -1.71
CA GLU A 441 1.19 -18.90 -2.45
C GLU A 441 1.56 -17.54 -3.07
N ALA A 442 0.55 -16.74 -3.48
CA ALA A 442 0.78 -15.43 -4.09
C ALA A 442 -0.34 -14.43 -3.78
N VAL A 443 0.03 -13.16 -3.69
CA VAL A 443 -0.89 -12.02 -3.60
C VAL A 443 -0.48 -10.99 -4.63
N SER A 444 -1.44 -10.51 -5.44
CA SER A 444 -1.24 -9.35 -6.29
C SER A 444 -1.82 -8.11 -5.62
N PHE A 445 -0.99 -7.09 -5.47
CA PHE A 445 -1.37 -5.82 -4.88
C PHE A 445 -1.76 -4.80 -5.95
N PRO A 446 -2.73 -3.90 -5.66
CA PRO A 446 -3.09 -2.83 -6.56
C PRO A 446 -2.06 -1.70 -6.54
N SER A 447 -2.01 -0.92 -7.63
CA SER A 447 -1.14 0.27 -7.71
C SER A 447 -1.52 1.36 -6.68
N THR A 448 -2.75 1.33 -6.17
CA THR A 448 -3.30 2.26 -5.18
C THR A 448 -2.88 1.97 -3.74
N LEU A 449 -2.15 0.87 -3.49
CA LEU A 449 -1.78 0.45 -2.13
C LEU A 449 -0.77 1.42 -1.48
N MET A 450 -1.13 1.96 -0.33
CA MET A 450 -0.31 2.88 0.46
C MET A 450 0.34 2.24 1.68
N GLY A 451 -0.25 1.16 2.22
CA GLY A 451 0.25 0.49 3.42
C GLY A 451 -0.15 -0.99 3.54
N ILE A 452 0.66 -1.74 4.29
CA ILE A 452 0.38 -3.13 4.68
C ILE A 452 0.28 -3.18 6.20
N GLY A 453 -0.90 -3.50 6.72
CA GLY A 453 -1.20 -3.46 8.15
C GLY A 453 -0.46 -4.50 9.00
N SER A 454 -0.49 -4.28 10.31
CA SER A 454 0.21 -5.14 11.28
C SER A 454 -0.26 -6.59 11.20
N HIS A 455 0.70 -7.54 11.13
CA HIS A 455 0.46 -8.98 11.04
C HIS A 455 -0.39 -9.44 9.84
N ALA A 456 -0.51 -8.62 8.79
CA ALA A 456 -1.40 -8.88 7.65
C ALA A 456 -1.17 -10.26 7.02
N PHE A 457 0.06 -10.71 6.87
CA PHE A 457 0.45 -12.01 6.31
C PHE A 457 1.23 -12.90 7.30
N ASN A 458 1.12 -12.61 8.61
CA ASN A 458 1.81 -13.40 9.63
C ASN A 458 1.45 -14.89 9.49
N GLY A 459 2.45 -15.79 9.39
CA GLY A 459 2.23 -17.23 9.28
C GLY A 459 1.79 -17.72 7.89
N CYS A 460 1.84 -16.89 6.84
CA CYS A 460 1.62 -17.32 5.45
C CYS A 460 2.83 -18.12 4.94
N THR A 461 2.97 -19.35 5.40
CA THR A 461 4.16 -20.18 5.14
C THR A 461 4.31 -20.60 3.67
N GLY A 462 3.20 -20.61 2.89
CA GLY A 462 3.20 -20.92 1.46
C GLY A 462 3.58 -19.75 0.55
N LEU A 463 3.58 -18.51 1.07
CA LEU A 463 3.82 -17.30 0.28
C LEU A 463 5.26 -17.30 -0.26
N ALA A 464 5.39 -17.40 -1.58
CA ALA A 464 6.69 -17.57 -2.24
C ALA A 464 7.41 -16.25 -2.54
N GLY A 465 6.67 -15.20 -2.85
CA GLY A 465 7.21 -13.90 -3.18
C GLY A 465 6.18 -12.79 -3.03
N ILE A 466 6.67 -11.56 -2.84
CA ILE A 466 5.86 -10.35 -2.84
C ILE A 466 6.54 -9.27 -3.67
N SER A 467 5.72 -8.51 -4.40
CA SER A 467 6.12 -7.26 -5.05
C SER A 467 5.25 -6.15 -4.49
N VAL A 468 5.83 -5.32 -3.64
CA VAL A 468 5.13 -4.20 -3.00
C VAL A 468 5.09 -3.04 -3.99
N PRO A 469 3.91 -2.43 -4.28
CA PRO A 469 3.78 -1.39 -5.29
C PRO A 469 4.41 -0.05 -4.87
N GLU A 470 4.74 0.78 -5.86
CA GLU A 470 5.47 2.06 -5.69
C GLU A 470 4.79 3.08 -4.75
N GLY A 471 3.47 3.04 -4.59
CA GLY A 471 2.72 3.92 -3.69
C GLY A 471 2.82 3.57 -2.21
N THR A 472 3.38 2.40 -1.89
CA THR A 472 3.39 1.90 -0.50
C THR A 472 4.46 2.59 0.33
N ALA A 473 4.04 3.29 1.39
CA ALA A 473 4.93 4.03 2.29
C ALA A 473 5.30 3.24 3.56
N GLU A 474 4.50 2.26 3.96
CA GLU A 474 4.65 1.58 5.24
C GLU A 474 4.37 0.07 5.17
N ILE A 475 5.21 -0.72 5.84
CA ILE A 475 5.00 -2.13 6.14
C ILE A 475 4.88 -2.29 7.65
N GLY A 476 3.71 -2.65 8.14
CA GLY A 476 3.36 -2.70 9.54
C GLY A 476 4.04 -3.81 10.34
N ARG A 477 3.89 -3.72 11.66
CA ARG A 477 4.47 -4.65 12.63
C ARG A 477 4.15 -6.10 12.31
N GLY A 478 5.19 -6.94 12.21
CA GLY A 478 5.03 -8.37 11.99
C GLY A 478 4.29 -8.76 10.71
N ALA A 479 4.17 -7.86 9.74
CA ALA A 479 3.33 -8.06 8.56
C ALA A 479 3.58 -9.39 7.85
N PHE A 480 4.83 -9.83 7.75
CA PHE A 480 5.24 -11.08 7.11
C PHE A 480 5.97 -12.04 8.08
N THR A 481 5.78 -11.85 9.41
CA THR A 481 6.41 -12.75 10.39
C THR A 481 6.09 -14.21 10.09
N GLY A 482 7.11 -15.06 10.02
CA GLY A 482 6.96 -16.50 9.84
C GLY A 482 6.52 -16.93 8.43
N CYS A 483 6.63 -16.07 7.41
CA CYS A 483 6.46 -16.44 6.01
C CYS A 483 7.68 -17.25 5.53
N THR A 484 7.75 -18.51 5.94
CA THR A 484 8.93 -19.35 5.73
C THR A 484 9.18 -19.70 4.28
N GLY A 485 8.16 -19.65 3.41
CA GLY A 485 8.27 -19.85 1.97
C GLY A 485 8.76 -18.62 1.21
N LEU A 486 8.73 -17.43 1.84
CA LEU A 486 9.05 -16.16 1.19
C LEU A 486 10.52 -16.11 0.80
N SER A 487 10.79 -16.21 -0.50
CA SER A 487 12.14 -16.22 -1.07
C SER A 487 12.51 -14.93 -1.80
N VAL A 488 11.52 -14.20 -2.29
CA VAL A 488 11.69 -12.96 -3.06
C VAL A 488 10.82 -11.86 -2.47
N VAL A 489 11.47 -10.70 -2.21
CA VAL A 489 10.79 -9.47 -1.76
C VAL A 489 11.27 -8.33 -2.63
N SER A 490 10.34 -7.67 -3.35
CA SER A 490 10.58 -6.44 -4.07
C SER A 490 9.95 -5.29 -3.30
N LEU A 491 10.75 -4.33 -2.87
CA LEU A 491 10.34 -3.15 -2.10
C LEU A 491 10.44 -1.89 -2.97
N PRO A 492 9.45 -0.97 -2.89
CA PRO A 492 9.41 0.21 -3.75
C PRO A 492 10.32 1.34 -3.24
N GLU A 493 10.79 2.18 -4.15
CA GLU A 493 11.60 3.37 -3.84
C GLU A 493 10.85 4.43 -2.99
N GLY A 494 9.53 4.32 -2.87
CA GLY A 494 8.68 5.18 -2.03
C GLY A 494 8.57 4.76 -0.56
N LEU A 495 9.04 3.55 -0.21
CA LEU A 495 8.87 2.99 1.13
C LEU A 495 9.64 3.79 2.18
N LYS A 496 8.95 4.22 3.26
CA LYS A 496 9.50 5.05 4.35
C LYS A 496 9.75 4.28 5.64
N SER A 497 8.86 3.35 5.96
CA SER A 497 8.88 2.64 7.25
C SER A 497 8.67 1.13 7.09
N ILE A 498 9.50 0.36 7.81
CA ILE A 498 9.32 -1.08 8.04
C ILE A 498 9.29 -1.28 9.55
N GLU A 499 8.16 -1.68 10.10
CA GLU A 499 7.97 -1.78 11.55
C GLU A 499 8.55 -3.06 12.18
N ASP A 500 8.46 -3.16 13.53
CA ASP A 500 9.02 -4.26 14.31
C ASP A 500 8.66 -5.64 13.76
N ASN A 501 9.67 -6.52 13.64
CA ASN A 501 9.49 -7.93 13.26
C ASN A 501 8.81 -8.16 11.90
N ALA A 502 8.75 -7.16 11.02
CA ALA A 502 7.96 -7.22 9.79
C ALA A 502 8.26 -8.48 8.95
N PHE A 503 9.50 -8.90 8.85
CA PHE A 503 9.95 -10.12 8.14
C PHE A 503 10.59 -11.16 9.09
N MET A 504 10.35 -11.09 10.38
CA MET A 504 10.94 -12.03 11.35
C MET A 504 10.62 -13.49 10.98
N GLY A 505 11.66 -14.34 10.92
CA GLY A 505 11.47 -15.77 10.65
C GLY A 505 11.13 -16.11 9.20
N CYS A 506 11.32 -15.19 8.25
CA CYS A 506 11.23 -15.48 6.81
C CYS A 506 12.45 -16.29 6.36
N THR A 507 12.46 -17.58 6.67
CA THR A 507 13.61 -18.46 6.44
C THR A 507 13.89 -18.76 4.97
N GLY A 508 12.92 -18.47 4.06
CA GLY A 508 13.10 -18.58 2.62
C GLY A 508 13.98 -17.47 2.02
N LEU A 509 14.06 -16.30 2.68
CA LEU A 509 14.81 -15.16 2.17
C LEU A 509 16.31 -15.45 2.14
N THR A 510 16.97 -15.20 0.99
CA THR A 510 18.41 -15.29 0.82
C THR A 510 19.07 -13.93 0.59
N LYS A 511 18.33 -13.01 0.00
CA LYS A 511 18.76 -11.64 -0.29
C LYS A 511 17.61 -10.67 -0.08
N VAL A 512 17.90 -9.46 0.41
CA VAL A 512 16.97 -8.34 0.50
C VAL A 512 17.69 -7.06 0.06
N GLU A 513 17.03 -6.30 -0.81
CA GLU A 513 17.44 -4.96 -1.19
C GLU A 513 16.47 -3.95 -0.60
N LEU A 514 16.98 -3.12 0.30
CA LEU A 514 16.23 -2.03 0.93
C LEU A 514 16.40 -0.76 0.09
N PRO A 515 15.31 -0.05 -0.26
CA PRO A 515 15.41 1.22 -0.96
C PRO A 515 16.02 2.31 -0.06
N ASP A 516 16.74 3.23 -0.66
CA ASP A 516 17.39 4.34 0.07
C ASP A 516 16.38 5.28 0.77
N SER A 517 15.09 5.20 0.43
CA SER A 517 14.01 5.97 1.05
C SER A 517 13.60 5.49 2.45
N VAL A 518 13.99 4.27 2.86
CA VAL A 518 13.65 3.70 4.17
C VAL A 518 14.40 4.46 5.26
N SER A 519 13.69 5.35 5.94
CA SER A 519 14.23 6.19 7.03
C SER A 519 13.93 5.61 8.41
N SER A 520 12.95 4.70 8.53
CA SER A 520 12.56 4.07 9.79
C SER A 520 12.52 2.55 9.67
N MET A 521 13.23 1.87 10.56
CA MET A 521 13.17 0.41 10.70
C MET A 521 12.96 0.03 12.17
N GLY A 522 11.98 -0.86 12.41
CA GLY A 522 11.68 -1.40 13.72
C GLY A 522 12.68 -2.45 14.21
N ALA A 523 12.50 -2.90 15.44
CA ALA A 523 13.31 -3.95 16.02
C ALA A 523 13.09 -5.30 15.32
N GLY A 524 14.17 -6.07 15.12
CA GLY A 524 14.08 -7.47 14.69
C GLY A 524 13.47 -7.69 13.31
N VAL A 525 13.50 -6.69 12.40
CA VAL A 525 12.83 -6.78 11.08
C VAL A 525 13.18 -8.07 10.35
N PHE A 526 14.45 -8.46 10.29
CA PHE A 526 14.92 -9.71 9.66
C PHE A 526 15.42 -10.77 10.67
N LYS A 527 15.05 -10.61 11.94
CA LYS A 527 15.43 -11.57 12.98
C LYS A 527 15.02 -12.99 12.60
N ASN A 528 15.96 -13.95 12.76
CA ASN A 528 15.75 -15.37 12.44
C ASN A 528 15.44 -15.66 10.95
N CYS A 529 15.75 -14.76 10.01
CA CYS A 529 15.82 -15.08 8.59
C CYS A 529 17.06 -15.93 8.33
N SER A 530 17.03 -17.20 8.73
CA SER A 530 18.20 -18.07 8.87
C SER A 530 18.94 -18.39 7.56
N ASN A 531 18.41 -18.03 6.40
CA ASN A 531 19.08 -18.18 5.11
C ASN A 531 19.45 -16.83 4.47
N LEU A 532 19.16 -15.70 5.11
CA LEU A 532 19.51 -14.38 4.60
C LEU A 532 21.04 -14.20 4.65
N MET A 533 21.66 -14.03 3.47
CA MET A 533 23.10 -13.89 3.29
C MET A 533 23.52 -12.50 2.80
N GLU A 534 22.61 -11.81 2.08
CA GLU A 534 22.91 -10.52 1.46
C GLU A 534 21.83 -9.48 1.81
N MET A 535 22.27 -8.31 2.23
CA MET A 535 21.45 -7.14 2.49
C MET A 535 22.27 -5.87 2.32
N ASN A 536 21.68 -4.83 1.72
CA ASN A 536 22.29 -3.49 1.68
C ASN A 536 21.93 -2.66 2.92
N TYR A 537 22.60 -1.53 3.09
CA TYR A 537 22.30 -0.52 4.10
C TYR A 537 21.67 0.71 3.40
N PRO A 538 20.41 1.10 3.70
CA PRO A 538 19.78 2.26 3.07
C PRO A 538 20.38 3.57 3.60
N ARG A 539 20.62 4.54 2.71
CA ARG A 539 21.29 5.82 3.07
C ARG A 539 20.50 6.68 4.05
N SER A 540 19.18 6.65 3.96
CA SER A 540 18.30 7.43 4.82
C SER A 540 18.11 6.84 6.22
N TRP A 541 18.67 5.67 6.48
CA TRP A 541 18.55 5.01 7.79
C TRP A 541 19.50 5.62 8.81
N SER A 542 19.19 6.80 9.32
CA SER A 542 20.05 7.55 10.25
C SER A 542 19.43 7.97 11.57
N GLU A 543 18.11 8.00 11.70
CA GLU A 543 17.44 8.72 12.79
C GLU A 543 16.51 7.91 13.70
N ALA A 544 16.15 6.70 13.39
CA ALA A 544 15.24 5.95 14.22
C ALA A 544 15.96 5.31 15.41
N GLY A 545 15.51 5.61 16.61
CA GLY A 545 15.91 4.88 17.82
C GLY A 545 15.48 3.42 17.68
N LEU A 546 16.39 2.58 17.21
CA LEU A 546 16.14 1.18 16.98
C LEU A 546 16.45 0.35 18.24
N ASN A 547 15.53 -0.55 18.53
CA ASN A 547 15.71 -1.55 19.57
C ASN A 547 16.38 -2.82 19.05
N GLY A 548 17.50 -2.73 18.32
CA GLY A 548 18.39 -3.84 17.99
C GLY A 548 17.82 -5.10 17.31
N GLU A 549 18.70 -6.08 17.10
CA GLU A 549 18.42 -7.42 16.60
C GLU A 549 18.04 -7.54 15.11
N LEU A 550 18.33 -6.51 14.28
CA LEU A 550 17.98 -6.51 12.86
C LEU A 550 18.40 -7.80 12.13
N LEU A 551 19.67 -8.21 12.32
CA LEU A 551 20.27 -9.35 11.65
C LEU A 551 20.50 -10.57 12.56
N ARG A 552 19.90 -10.59 13.75
CA ARG A 552 20.07 -11.71 14.68
C ARG A 552 19.55 -13.01 14.07
N GLY A 553 20.39 -14.05 14.04
CA GLY A 553 20.03 -15.36 13.49
C GLY A 553 19.95 -15.40 11.95
N THR A 554 20.55 -14.43 11.25
CA THR A 554 20.77 -14.45 9.79
C THR A 554 22.15 -15.04 9.46
N LYS A 555 22.47 -15.18 8.16
CA LYS A 555 23.79 -15.56 7.65
C LYS A 555 24.53 -14.39 6.99
N VAL A 556 24.09 -13.16 7.19
CA VAL A 556 24.76 -11.96 6.65
C VAL A 556 26.13 -11.83 7.28
N LYS A 557 27.17 -11.87 6.44
CA LYS A 557 28.57 -11.81 6.89
C LYS A 557 29.18 -10.43 6.73
N GLU A 558 28.69 -9.66 5.78
CA GLU A 558 29.28 -8.38 5.40
C GLU A 558 28.18 -7.33 5.21
N ILE A 559 28.44 -6.13 5.71
CA ILE A 559 27.61 -4.95 5.47
C ILE A 559 28.53 -3.78 5.08
N THR A 560 28.13 -3.07 4.04
CA THR A 560 28.75 -1.78 3.67
C THR A 560 27.78 -0.66 4.00
N VAL A 561 28.18 0.21 4.92
CA VAL A 561 27.46 1.46 5.19
C VAL A 561 27.90 2.48 4.13
N PRO A 562 26.98 3.04 3.34
CA PRO A 562 27.34 3.90 2.22
C PRO A 562 27.89 5.27 2.65
N GLU A 563 28.68 5.89 1.79
CA GLU A 563 29.15 7.27 2.00
C GLU A 563 27.96 8.25 2.09
N GLY A 564 28.12 9.25 2.96
CA GLY A 564 27.08 10.22 3.30
C GLY A 564 26.32 9.88 4.58
N VAL A 565 26.40 8.64 5.10
CA VAL A 565 25.87 8.29 6.41
C VAL A 565 26.77 8.86 7.50
N ALA A 566 26.24 9.78 8.29
CA ALA A 566 26.98 10.40 9.41
C ALA A 566 26.78 9.67 10.74
N VAL A 567 25.70 8.95 10.92
CA VAL A 567 25.34 8.25 12.16
C VAL A 567 24.71 6.90 11.84
N ILE A 568 25.16 5.84 12.47
CA ILE A 568 24.48 4.54 12.49
C ILE A 568 23.55 4.51 13.70
N PRO A 569 22.27 4.12 13.55
CA PRO A 569 21.32 4.07 14.66
C PRO A 569 21.80 3.21 15.83
N GLN A 570 21.41 3.56 17.05
CA GLN A 570 21.75 2.79 18.24
C GLN A 570 21.27 1.34 18.10
N TYR A 571 22.10 0.39 18.51
CA TYR A 571 21.82 -1.05 18.47
C TYR A 571 21.53 -1.64 17.08
N ALA A 572 21.80 -0.93 15.98
CA ALA A 572 21.46 -1.35 14.61
C ALA A 572 21.86 -2.80 14.29
N PHE A 573 23.04 -3.23 14.67
CA PHE A 573 23.56 -4.59 14.42
C PHE A 573 23.68 -5.43 15.70
N ARG A 574 22.98 -5.05 16.77
CA ARG A 574 23.02 -5.81 18.02
C ARG A 574 22.70 -7.28 17.79
N ASP A 575 23.50 -8.18 18.42
CA ASP A 575 23.34 -9.64 18.36
C ASP A 575 23.39 -10.21 16.93
N SER A 576 24.03 -9.50 15.97
CA SER A 576 24.32 -9.99 14.62
C SER A 576 25.54 -10.94 14.66
N ASP A 577 25.29 -12.16 15.11
CA ASP A 577 26.30 -13.14 15.44
C ASP A 577 27.10 -13.69 14.22
N SER A 578 26.50 -13.65 13.03
CA SER A 578 27.14 -14.05 11.77
C SER A 578 27.98 -12.96 11.09
N LEU A 579 27.83 -11.69 11.52
CA LEU A 579 28.48 -10.54 10.89
C LEU A 579 29.98 -10.58 11.14
N GLU A 580 30.75 -10.76 10.06
CA GLU A 580 32.21 -10.90 10.11
C GLU A 580 32.96 -9.60 9.79
N ARG A 581 32.40 -8.78 8.88
CA ARG A 581 32.98 -7.51 8.40
C ARG A 581 31.96 -6.41 8.23
N VAL A 582 32.34 -5.19 8.58
CA VAL A 582 31.56 -3.98 8.34
C VAL A 582 32.48 -2.91 7.76
N SER A 583 32.10 -2.40 6.57
CA SER A 583 32.75 -1.25 5.98
C SER A 583 32.01 0.02 6.43
N LEU A 584 32.74 0.91 7.10
CA LEU A 584 32.21 2.17 7.62
C LEU A 584 32.63 3.33 6.70
N PRO A 585 31.73 4.33 6.42
CA PRO A 585 32.03 5.44 5.54
C PRO A 585 32.92 6.50 6.23
N ALA A 586 33.68 7.23 5.44
CA ALA A 586 34.51 8.33 5.95
C ALA A 586 33.69 9.48 6.58
N THR A 587 32.42 9.59 6.22
CA THR A 587 31.48 10.59 6.73
C THR A 587 30.96 10.33 8.15
N LEU A 588 31.26 9.14 8.71
CA LEU A 588 30.75 8.74 10.04
C LEU A 588 31.49 9.50 11.15
N THR A 589 30.72 10.19 12.00
CA THR A 589 31.26 11.04 13.08
C THR A 589 31.50 10.32 14.41
N GLY A 590 31.02 9.07 14.52
CA GLY A 590 31.21 8.23 15.70
C GLY A 590 30.42 6.92 15.64
N ILE A 591 30.73 6.01 16.55
CA ILE A 591 29.97 4.76 16.72
C ILE A 591 28.94 4.95 17.83
N SER A 592 27.67 4.82 17.53
CA SER A 592 26.57 5.01 18.48
C SER A 592 26.50 3.91 19.55
N VAL A 593 25.61 4.09 20.53
CA VAL A 593 25.41 3.15 21.64
C VAL A 593 25.02 1.77 21.12
N GLY A 594 25.77 0.75 21.54
CA GLY A 594 25.46 -0.67 21.32
C GLY A 594 25.37 -1.12 19.87
N VAL A 595 25.89 -0.35 18.90
CA VAL A 595 25.76 -0.66 17.46
C VAL A 595 26.12 -2.12 17.14
N PHE A 596 27.23 -2.61 17.66
CA PHE A 596 27.74 -3.98 17.44
C PHE A 596 27.69 -4.84 18.71
N ASN A 597 26.89 -4.47 19.70
CA ASN A 597 26.77 -5.26 20.92
C ASN A 597 26.37 -6.71 20.59
N GLY A 598 27.15 -7.69 21.05
CA GLY A 598 26.89 -9.12 20.81
C GLY A 598 27.23 -9.63 19.41
N CYS A 599 27.91 -8.84 18.56
CA CYS A 599 28.40 -9.30 17.25
C CYS A 599 29.59 -10.27 17.41
N THR A 600 29.31 -11.50 17.82
CA THR A 600 30.32 -12.49 18.15
C THR A 600 31.18 -12.94 16.96
N GLY A 601 30.65 -12.79 15.72
CA GLY A 601 31.35 -13.12 14.47
C GLY A 601 32.30 -12.05 13.97
N LEU A 602 32.19 -10.79 14.46
CA LEU A 602 32.95 -9.64 13.97
C LEU A 602 34.45 -9.87 14.23
N LYS A 603 35.27 -9.86 13.17
CA LYS A 603 36.69 -10.20 13.23
C LYS A 603 37.58 -8.99 13.41
N GLU A 604 37.29 -7.94 12.67
CA GLU A 604 38.04 -6.69 12.69
C GLU A 604 37.16 -5.52 12.36
N ILE A 605 37.50 -4.33 12.81
CA ILE A 605 36.77 -3.09 12.50
C ILE A 605 37.79 -1.95 12.35
N THR A 606 37.62 -1.15 11.32
CA THR A 606 38.30 0.14 11.15
C THR A 606 37.30 1.26 11.41
N VAL A 607 37.53 2.01 12.47
CA VAL A 607 36.76 3.19 12.81
C VAL A 607 37.27 4.33 11.94
N PRO A 608 36.41 5.05 11.20
CA PRO A 608 36.83 6.07 10.24
C PRO A 608 37.49 7.29 10.92
N GLU A 609 38.35 7.98 10.17
CA GLU A 609 39.14 9.12 10.67
C GLU A 609 38.29 10.31 11.17
N GLY A 610 37.04 10.44 10.71
CA GLY A 610 36.09 11.46 11.18
C GLY A 610 35.42 11.14 12.51
N ALA A 611 35.60 9.94 13.05
CA ALA A 611 34.90 9.52 14.25
C ALA A 611 35.66 10.02 15.53
N GLU A 612 34.94 10.83 16.30
CA GLU A 612 35.47 11.37 17.57
C GLU A 612 35.05 10.55 18.81
N ARG A 613 34.07 9.65 18.67
CA ARG A 613 33.44 8.94 19.80
C ARG A 613 33.10 7.49 19.50
N ILE A 614 33.31 6.62 20.47
CA ILE A 614 32.80 5.24 20.53
C ILE A 614 31.81 5.16 21.69
N GLY A 615 30.53 4.89 21.39
CA GLY A 615 29.43 4.90 22.35
C GLY A 615 29.43 3.75 23.33
N ARG A 616 28.61 3.87 24.38
CA ARG A 616 28.44 2.86 25.43
C ARG A 616 28.08 1.49 24.80
N ASN A 617 28.74 0.43 25.28
CA ASN A 617 28.51 -0.94 24.82
C ASN A 617 28.68 -1.14 23.29
N ALA A 618 29.30 -0.25 22.55
CA ALA A 618 29.34 -0.28 21.09
C ALA A 618 29.84 -1.64 20.54
N PHE A 619 30.83 -2.27 21.15
CA PHE A 619 31.39 -3.57 20.80
C PHE A 619 31.31 -4.57 21.96
N ASN A 620 30.46 -4.34 22.95
CA ASN A 620 30.32 -5.23 24.10
C ASN A 620 29.98 -6.66 23.64
N GLY A 621 30.78 -7.65 24.09
CA GLY A 621 30.56 -9.06 23.76
C GLY A 621 30.96 -9.46 22.33
N CYS A 622 31.70 -8.63 21.60
CA CYS A 622 32.27 -8.99 20.30
C CYS A 622 33.43 -9.99 20.50
N THR A 623 33.11 -11.21 20.85
CA THR A 623 34.13 -12.23 21.24
C THR A 623 35.05 -12.63 20.09
N GLY A 624 34.64 -12.46 18.84
CA GLY A 624 35.42 -12.72 17.63
C GLY A 624 36.40 -11.62 17.24
N LEU A 625 36.26 -10.40 17.83
CA LEU A 625 37.02 -9.21 17.46
C LEU A 625 38.50 -9.37 17.83
N ARG A 626 39.35 -9.43 16.83
CA ARG A 626 40.81 -9.65 16.98
C ARG A 626 41.60 -8.35 16.84
N GLY A 627 41.08 -7.39 16.06
CA GLY A 627 41.73 -6.11 15.81
C GLY A 627 40.72 -4.98 15.72
N VAL A 628 41.09 -3.82 16.23
CA VAL A 628 40.37 -2.58 16.09
C VAL A 628 41.33 -1.47 15.68
N ASN A 629 41.08 -0.82 14.55
CA ASN A 629 41.82 0.34 14.10
C ASN A 629 41.08 1.60 14.54
N LEU A 630 41.68 2.38 15.44
CA LEU A 630 41.13 3.59 16.00
C LEU A 630 41.70 4.83 15.30
N PRO A 631 40.84 5.85 14.95
CA PRO A 631 41.31 7.04 14.25
C PRO A 631 42.11 7.99 15.17
N LYS A 632 43.07 8.73 14.60
CA LYS A 632 43.86 9.71 15.33
C LYS A 632 43.08 10.84 15.98
N GLY A 633 41.83 11.10 15.51
CA GLY A 633 40.93 12.12 16.02
C GLY A 633 40.00 11.65 17.15
N LEU A 634 40.06 10.39 17.56
CA LEU A 634 39.17 9.81 18.58
C LEU A 634 39.40 10.47 19.95
N LYS A 635 38.34 11.03 20.54
CA LYS A 635 38.39 11.76 21.82
C LYS A 635 37.79 10.99 22.99
N CYS A 636 36.78 10.18 22.75
CA CYS A 636 36.02 9.52 23.82
C CYS A 636 35.69 8.06 23.50
N ILE A 637 35.92 7.18 24.48
CA ILE A 637 35.46 5.77 24.46
C ILE A 637 34.59 5.57 25.70
N GLU A 638 33.32 5.31 25.50
CA GLU A 638 32.34 5.25 26.59
C GLU A 638 32.34 3.93 27.34
N GLU A 639 31.54 3.89 28.41
CA GLU A 639 31.40 2.77 29.34
C GLU A 639 31.15 1.44 28.61
N ASN A 640 31.92 0.40 28.98
CA ASN A 640 31.84 -0.97 28.50
C ASN A 640 31.98 -1.11 26.97
N ALA A 641 32.54 -0.14 26.26
CA ALA A 641 32.57 -0.11 24.81
C ALA A 641 33.13 -1.39 24.17
N PHE A 642 34.19 -2.00 24.73
CA PHE A 642 34.79 -3.24 24.31
C PHE A 642 34.72 -4.35 25.38
N MET A 643 33.82 -4.22 26.37
CA MET A 643 33.68 -5.23 27.42
C MET A 643 33.46 -6.63 26.83
N GLY A 644 34.21 -7.63 27.29
CA GLY A 644 34.04 -9.01 26.85
C GLY A 644 34.51 -9.32 25.43
N CYS A 645 35.30 -8.44 24.79
CA CYS A 645 35.96 -8.70 23.52
C CYS A 645 37.12 -9.68 23.72
N THR A 646 36.81 -10.94 23.94
CA THR A 646 37.80 -11.96 24.28
C THR A 646 38.76 -12.29 23.13
N GLY A 647 38.45 -11.90 21.89
CA GLY A 647 39.32 -12.07 20.73
C GLY A 647 40.46 -11.05 20.66
N LEU A 648 40.34 -9.88 21.31
CA LEU A 648 41.36 -8.84 21.30
C LEU A 648 42.63 -9.27 22.03
N THR A 649 43.77 -9.10 21.38
CA THR A 649 45.11 -9.39 21.95
C THR A 649 45.90 -8.13 22.25
N GLU A 650 45.76 -7.11 21.45
CA GLU A 650 46.34 -5.77 21.63
C GLU A 650 45.41 -4.68 21.14
N VAL A 651 45.53 -3.51 21.73
CA VAL A 651 44.79 -2.28 21.31
C VAL A 651 45.78 -1.11 21.41
N GLU A 652 45.85 -0.33 20.35
CA GLU A 652 46.59 0.93 20.31
C GLU A 652 45.60 2.10 20.38
N LEU A 653 45.65 2.79 21.51
CA LEU A 653 44.82 3.97 21.74
C LEU A 653 45.52 5.20 21.15
N PRO A 654 44.87 6.02 20.33
CA PRO A 654 45.46 7.27 19.84
C PRO A 654 45.66 8.28 20.99
N ASP A 655 46.70 9.11 20.89
CA ASP A 655 47.02 10.11 21.91
C ASP A 655 45.94 11.16 22.16
N SER A 656 45.00 11.32 21.22
CA SER A 656 43.84 12.21 21.31
C SER A 656 42.76 11.73 22.29
N VAL A 657 42.80 10.47 22.76
CA VAL A 657 41.78 9.94 23.69
C VAL A 657 41.93 10.57 25.04
N SER A 658 41.07 11.52 25.36
CA SER A 658 41.05 12.26 26.62
C SER A 658 40.01 11.73 27.62
N SER A 659 39.08 10.89 27.20
CA SER A 659 38.01 10.33 28.06
C SER A 659 37.76 8.87 27.81
N MET A 660 37.77 8.05 28.88
CA MET A 660 37.36 6.64 28.83
C MET A 660 36.41 6.30 29.95
N GLY A 661 35.30 5.61 29.59
CA GLY A 661 34.27 5.16 30.53
C GLY A 661 34.73 3.95 31.37
N ALA A 662 33.89 3.58 32.36
CA ALA A 662 34.12 2.40 33.16
C ALA A 662 34.12 1.11 32.32
N GLY A 663 34.97 0.17 32.65
CA GLY A 663 34.95 -1.19 32.13
C GLY A 663 35.18 -1.32 30.62
N VAL A 664 35.81 -0.32 29.96
CA VAL A 664 36.01 -0.32 28.48
C VAL A 664 36.57 -1.64 27.99
N PHE A 665 37.60 -2.20 28.60
CA PHE A 665 38.20 -3.50 28.25
C PHE A 665 37.95 -4.59 29.30
N LYS A 666 36.99 -4.41 30.18
CA LYS A 666 36.62 -5.40 31.19
C LYS A 666 36.35 -6.77 30.56
N ASN A 667 36.93 -7.82 31.10
CA ASN A 667 36.80 -9.21 30.62
C ASN A 667 37.32 -9.47 29.20
N CYS A 668 38.17 -8.61 28.64
CA CYS A 668 38.94 -8.92 27.43
C CYS A 668 40.07 -9.92 27.79
N SER A 669 39.69 -11.19 27.99
CA SER A 669 40.55 -12.20 28.63
C SER A 669 41.83 -12.58 27.88
N ASN A 670 41.99 -12.17 26.62
CA ASN A 670 43.22 -12.38 25.85
C ASN A 670 44.01 -11.10 25.60
N LEU A 671 43.54 -9.95 26.07
CA LEU A 671 44.22 -8.68 25.90
C LEU A 671 45.49 -8.65 26.74
N THR A 672 46.63 -8.51 26.08
CA THR A 672 47.97 -8.53 26.70
C THR A 672 48.72 -7.20 26.63
N LYS A 673 48.30 -6.33 25.66
CA LYS A 673 48.98 -5.06 25.40
C LYS A 673 47.98 -3.95 25.16
N VAL A 674 48.13 -2.86 25.88
CA VAL A 674 47.40 -1.57 25.70
C VAL A 674 48.42 -0.46 26.00
N ASN A 675 48.47 0.58 25.16
CA ASN A 675 49.25 1.77 25.46
C ASN A 675 48.47 2.76 26.34
N TYR A 676 49.15 3.73 26.91
CA TYR A 676 48.56 4.83 27.65
C TYR A 676 48.53 6.07 26.73
N PRO A 677 47.35 6.64 26.37
CA PRO A 677 47.31 7.82 25.53
C PRO A 677 47.78 9.08 26.27
N LEU A 678 48.51 9.96 25.57
CA LEU A 678 49.13 11.15 26.14
C LEU A 678 48.14 12.15 26.74
N SER A 679 46.97 12.33 26.10
CA SER A 679 45.92 13.27 26.51
C SER A 679 44.99 12.73 27.61
N TRP A 680 45.27 11.57 28.17
CA TRP A 680 44.41 10.93 29.16
C TRP A 680 44.73 11.41 30.59
N SER A 681 44.50 12.69 30.88
CA SER A 681 44.90 13.26 32.17
C SER A 681 43.74 13.78 33.03
N GLU A 682 42.58 14.02 32.51
CA GLU A 682 41.51 14.78 33.22
C GLU A 682 40.17 14.10 33.42
N ALA A 683 39.95 12.92 32.85
CA ALA A 683 38.66 12.28 32.96
C ALA A 683 38.54 11.43 34.21
N GLY A 684 37.53 11.75 35.02
CA GLY A 684 37.14 10.87 36.13
C GLY A 684 36.81 9.48 35.62
N LEU A 685 37.78 8.57 35.78
CA LEU A 685 37.60 7.17 35.46
C LEU A 685 36.82 6.51 36.58
N SER A 686 35.72 5.90 36.26
CA SER A 686 35.13 4.90 37.14
C SER A 686 35.79 3.56 36.84
N GLY A 687 36.29 2.91 37.87
CA GLY A 687 37.21 1.76 37.84
C GLY A 687 36.88 0.56 36.94
N GLU A 688 37.73 -0.45 37.01
CA GLU A 688 37.65 -1.74 36.33
C GLU A 688 37.99 -1.75 34.82
N LEU A 689 38.69 -0.72 34.30
CA LEU A 689 39.04 -0.60 32.88
C LEU A 689 39.65 -1.89 32.29
N LEU A 690 40.63 -2.51 32.98
CA LEU A 690 41.35 -3.71 32.55
C LEU A 690 41.03 -4.95 33.38
N ARG A 691 39.96 -4.94 34.19
CA ARG A 691 39.61 -6.09 35.02
C ARG A 691 39.36 -7.33 34.16
N GLY A 692 40.03 -8.44 34.47
CA GLY A 692 39.86 -9.70 33.74
C GLY A 692 40.66 -9.79 32.43
N THR A 693 41.60 -8.87 32.19
CA THR A 693 42.56 -8.93 31.06
C THR A 693 43.84 -9.66 31.47
N LYS A 694 44.76 -9.89 30.51
CA LYS A 694 46.10 -10.42 30.71
C LYS A 694 47.18 -9.32 30.65
N VAL A 695 46.82 -8.04 30.62
CA VAL A 695 47.78 -6.93 30.60
C VAL A 695 48.59 -6.93 31.88
N ARG A 696 49.91 -6.94 31.73
CA ARG A 696 50.86 -6.98 32.87
C ARG A 696 51.65 -5.68 33.02
N THR A 697 51.82 -4.95 31.93
CA THR A 697 52.62 -3.72 31.90
C THR A 697 51.91 -2.68 31.05
N ILE A 698 51.86 -1.46 31.54
CA ILE A 698 51.44 -0.27 30.79
C ILE A 698 52.60 0.72 30.87
N THR A 699 53.09 1.20 29.74
CA THR A 699 54.07 2.27 29.71
C THR A 699 53.39 3.59 29.64
N VAL A 700 53.55 4.41 30.67
CA VAL A 700 53.08 5.79 30.70
C VAL A 700 54.09 6.65 29.94
N PRO A 701 53.69 7.39 28.89
CA PRO A 701 54.64 8.20 28.13
C PRO A 701 55.20 9.38 28.93
N GLU A 702 56.37 9.88 28.52
CA GLU A 702 56.91 11.14 29.07
C GLU A 702 55.97 12.28 28.78
N GLY A 703 55.75 13.18 29.76
CA GLY A 703 54.85 14.32 29.64
C GLY A 703 53.48 14.13 30.32
N VAL A 704 53.15 12.95 30.83
CA VAL A 704 51.99 12.72 31.68
C VAL A 704 52.32 13.20 33.10
N GLU A 705 51.67 14.29 33.53
CA GLU A 705 51.90 14.91 34.83
C GLU A 705 51.10 14.28 35.97
N GLU A 706 49.90 13.79 35.67
CA GLU A 706 48.99 13.13 36.64
C GLU A 706 48.34 11.90 36.07
N LEU A 707 48.16 10.86 36.87
CA LEU A 707 47.38 9.70 36.53
C LEU A 707 45.92 9.92 36.94
N PRO A 708 44.95 9.54 36.09
CA PRO A 708 43.54 9.64 36.45
C PRO A 708 43.23 8.92 37.77
N GLN A 709 42.40 9.49 38.61
CA GLN A 709 41.94 8.83 39.84
C GLN A 709 40.95 7.74 39.52
N TYR A 710 41.27 6.47 39.98
CA TYR A 710 40.51 5.23 39.83
C TYR A 710 40.62 4.58 38.44
#